data_e0540052c1c1bd78278a97970e8e7f2f
#
_entry.id   e0540052c1c1bd78278a97970e8e7f2f
#
_cell.length_a   1.000
_cell.length_b   1.000
_cell.length_c   1.000
_cell.angle_alpha   90.00
_cell.angle_beta   90.00
_cell.angle_gamma   90.00
#
_symmetry.space_group_name_H-M   'P 1'
#
loop_
_entity.id
_entity.type
_entity.pdbx_description
1 polymer ?
#
loop_
_entity_poly.entity_id
_entity_poly.type
_entity_poly.pdbx_seq_one_letter_code
_entity_poly.pdbx_strand_id
1 'polypeptide(L)'
;MSTETIDLRRRATLSAGVLVLGFTLLPRRALAEFNGMGVPPIANKDLAGSLQRTPMLDAWIRIAPDGKVTVCSGKVELGTGVRTALLQVAAEQLDVAPTAVHFITGDTSLTPNEGFTAGSHTMADSGTALLNAAAQVRALVVQGAAAQWKVDAATLKTLNGTVIAADGRKMHYGEAVRGVDLHRAAQVKSPLKNIRDYTLIGHSLPRVDIPAKLTGGASYVQDMRMPGMVHARVVRPPAYGARLLSADTAGVTRMPGVLKVHVDGNYLAVIAGDEWQAVQAMRALSASAKWQRGPALPPPANIHATLRALPSQDIVIDDRSGPAPKAALTIKRRYTKQYVLHGSIGPSCSVALLEKGAMRVWTHTQGVYPLRAALAEMLSMKLDEVRCIHTESAGCYGQNGADDVAADAALLARVMPGRPVRVQLMRDQENQWEPYAPAMSTQLAASLDANGKICDWQYELWSGSHNERPGNAGKLIPAQLLAKPFIPSPSQPMPMPEGGGDRNAIPLYTLPKAKVVNHFLPVTPLRTSAMRSLGAHINLFAIEGMMDELAAAAHVDPVEFRRRHMDDPRALDVIERAASQFGWNQRQRRRDHGFGFAFGQYKNIMAYVALAVEIRVERSTGAVHILRVTAAVDCGQGVNPDGIRNQIEGGILQSSSWTLYEKLQFTPDAITSVDWASYPIMRYSNVPQKVEVVLIDRPGAPLLGVAEAAQGPMAGALGNALADATGKRWFDLPLAGPHLIS
;
A
#
# COMPACT_ATOMS: atom_id res chain seq x y z
N MET A 1 23.39 39.04 -0.51
CA MET A 1 23.32 39.61 0.85
C MET A 1 22.08 40.44 0.95
N SER A 2 21.07 39.96 1.57
CA SER A 2 20.02 40.67 2.33
C SER A 2 19.14 39.60 2.97
N THR A 3 19.33 39.45 4.25
CA THR A 3 18.53 38.63 5.17
C THR A 3 17.20 39.35 5.42
N GLU A 4 16.12 38.90 4.86
CA GLU A 4 14.77 39.31 5.32
C GLU A 4 14.39 38.52 6.55
N THR A 5 14.44 39.18 7.68
CA THR A 5 13.91 38.75 8.98
C THR A 5 12.39 38.73 8.88
N ILE A 6 11.78 37.54 9.02
CA ILE A 6 10.32 37.36 9.06
C ILE A 6 9.80 37.89 10.39
N ASP A 7 8.99 38.93 10.33
CA ASP A 7 8.32 39.58 11.48
C ASP A 7 7.32 38.66 12.17
N LEU A 8 7.70 38.15 13.34
CA LEU A 8 6.92 37.28 14.22
C LEU A 8 5.75 37.99 14.94
N ARG A 9 5.58 39.32 14.75
CA ARG A 9 4.61 40.11 15.53
C ARG A 9 3.17 40.11 14.98
N ARG A 10 2.90 39.57 13.81
CA ARG A 10 1.54 39.48 13.22
C ARG A 10 0.68 38.32 13.71
N ARG A 11 1.15 37.51 14.66
CA ARG A 11 0.43 36.34 15.18
C ARG A 11 -0.27 36.55 16.53
N ALA A 12 -0.27 37.75 17.07
CA ALA A 12 -0.72 38.00 18.46
C ALA A 12 -2.18 38.50 18.59
N THR A 13 -3.03 38.38 17.60
CA THR A 13 -4.44 38.81 17.71
C THR A 13 -5.38 37.76 17.15
N LEU A 14 -5.58 36.69 17.93
CA LEU A 14 -6.77 35.85 17.88
C LEU A 14 -6.89 35.08 19.21
N SER A 15 -7.24 35.79 20.23
CA SER A 15 -7.75 35.26 21.51
C SER A 15 -9.23 35.02 21.34
N ALA A 16 -9.62 33.81 20.96
CA ALA A 16 -10.87 33.13 21.29
C ALA A 16 -10.94 31.81 20.47
N GLY A 17 -10.48 30.72 21.07
CA GLY A 17 -11.12 29.41 20.94
C GLY A 17 -10.95 28.61 19.62
N VAL A 18 -10.19 29.02 18.60
CA VAL A 18 -9.91 28.18 17.43
C VAL A 18 -8.48 28.40 16.95
N LEU A 19 -7.59 27.47 17.25
CA LEU A 19 -6.24 27.45 16.72
C LEU A 19 -6.30 26.97 15.25
N VAL A 20 -6.33 27.90 14.31
CA VAL A 20 -6.12 27.58 12.90
C VAL A 20 -4.64 27.39 12.67
N LEU A 21 -4.22 26.14 12.45
CA LEU A 21 -2.85 25.76 12.09
C LEU A 21 -2.46 26.44 10.76
N GLY A 22 -1.60 27.43 10.85
CA GLY A 22 -0.88 27.94 9.69
C GLY A 22 0.19 26.91 9.28
N PHE A 23 -0.10 26.03 8.34
CA PHE A 23 0.95 25.31 7.64
C PHE A 23 1.77 26.33 6.86
N THR A 24 3.08 26.35 7.11
CA THR A 24 4.04 27.14 6.36
C THR A 24 3.89 26.79 4.88
N LEU A 25 3.53 27.77 4.05
CA LEU A 25 3.57 27.67 2.61
C LEU A 25 5.01 27.32 2.20
N LEU A 26 5.23 26.09 1.78
CA LEU A 26 6.49 25.69 1.17
C LEU A 26 6.62 26.47 -0.15
N PRO A 27 7.74 27.16 -0.39
CA PRO A 27 7.97 27.85 -1.65
C PRO A 27 7.94 26.85 -2.82
N ARG A 28 7.56 27.30 -4.02
CA ARG A 28 7.47 26.46 -5.24
C ARG A 28 8.71 25.55 -5.48
N ARG A 29 9.89 25.93 -4.98
CA ARG A 29 11.11 25.11 -5.03
C ARG A 29 11.05 23.87 -4.13
N ALA A 30 10.30 23.88 -3.02
CA ALA A 30 10.17 22.72 -2.15
C ALA A 30 9.29 21.61 -2.72
N LEU A 31 8.47 21.89 -3.75
CA LEU A 31 7.72 20.87 -4.48
C LEU A 31 8.62 20.02 -5.41
N ALA A 32 9.77 20.54 -5.82
CA ALA A 32 10.72 19.83 -6.68
C ALA A 32 11.57 18.79 -5.92
N GLU A 33 11.59 18.83 -4.59
CA GLU A 33 12.33 17.90 -3.72
C GLU A 33 11.49 16.76 -3.15
N PHE A 34 10.24 16.57 -3.64
CA PHE A 34 9.44 15.41 -3.25
C PHE A 34 10.08 14.14 -3.82
N ASN A 35 10.67 13.35 -2.96
CA ASN A 35 11.33 12.07 -3.25
C ASN A 35 10.34 10.98 -3.70
N GLY A 36 9.64 11.10 -4.80
CA GLY A 36 8.72 10.07 -5.33
C GLY A 36 7.68 9.48 -4.36
N MET A 37 7.86 9.66 -3.04
CA MET A 37 6.97 9.21 -1.95
C MET A 37 5.96 10.28 -1.51
N GLY A 38 6.06 11.50 -2.04
CA GLY A 38 5.15 12.60 -1.70
C GLY A 38 5.25 13.13 -0.27
N VAL A 39 6.38 12.94 0.40
CA VAL A 39 6.61 13.37 1.79
C VAL A 39 7.44 14.65 1.87
N PRO A 40 7.30 15.48 2.92
CA PRO A 40 8.18 16.63 3.17
C PRO A 40 9.65 16.22 3.32
N PRO A 41 10.57 17.14 3.07
CA PRO A 41 11.98 16.90 3.38
C PRO A 41 12.19 16.61 4.87
N ILE A 42 13.28 15.93 5.20
CA ILE A 42 13.65 15.65 6.59
C ILE A 42 14.02 16.96 7.29
N ALA A 43 13.26 17.31 8.32
CA ALA A 43 13.53 18.49 9.17
C ALA A 43 14.56 18.21 10.25
N ASN A 44 14.55 16.98 10.83
CA ASN A 44 15.53 16.53 11.82
C ASN A 44 15.68 15.00 11.74
N LYS A 45 16.82 14.54 11.25
CA LYS A 45 17.14 13.12 11.04
C LYS A 45 17.26 12.30 12.34
N ASP A 46 17.48 12.95 13.47
CA ASP A 46 17.71 12.30 14.77
C ASP A 46 16.37 11.96 15.48
N LEU A 47 15.25 12.47 14.97
CA LEU A 47 13.94 12.15 15.49
C LEU A 47 13.43 10.76 15.02
N ALA A 48 12.46 10.22 15.73
CA ALA A 48 11.92 8.90 15.51
C ALA A 48 10.80 8.88 14.45
N GLY A 49 10.88 7.98 13.47
CA GLY A 49 9.84 7.78 12.46
C GLY A 49 9.47 9.05 11.70
N SER A 50 8.20 9.25 11.43
CA SER A 50 7.70 10.44 10.71
C SER A 50 7.90 11.78 11.44
N LEU A 51 8.29 11.77 12.72
CA LEU A 51 8.71 13.01 13.43
C LEU A 51 9.92 13.66 12.76
N GLN A 52 10.76 12.90 12.06
CA GLN A 52 11.86 13.45 11.28
C GLN A 52 11.41 14.52 10.28
N ARG A 53 10.20 14.41 9.77
CA ARG A 53 9.64 15.29 8.72
C ARG A 53 8.60 16.26 9.28
N THR A 54 7.88 15.88 10.32
CA THR A 54 6.86 16.68 11.00
C THR A 54 7.13 16.69 12.50
N PRO A 55 8.10 17.51 12.98
CA PRO A 55 8.59 17.43 14.35
C PRO A 55 7.63 18.03 15.40
N MET A 56 6.63 18.84 15.02
CA MET A 56 5.77 19.53 15.96
C MET A 56 4.78 18.56 16.62
N LEU A 57 4.76 18.51 17.97
CA LEU A 57 3.93 17.56 18.74
C LEU A 57 2.43 17.75 18.52
N ASP A 58 1.96 19.00 18.42
CA ASP A 58 0.55 19.33 18.20
C ASP A 58 0.03 18.98 16.80
N ALA A 59 0.93 18.70 15.84
CA ALA A 59 0.55 18.10 14.57
C ALA A 59 0.02 16.66 14.72
N TRP A 60 0.46 15.96 15.77
CA TRP A 60 0.13 14.57 16.09
C TRP A 60 -0.90 14.43 17.19
N ILE A 61 -0.79 15.23 18.25
CA ILE A 61 -1.61 15.08 19.46
C ILE A 61 -2.05 16.44 19.96
N ARG A 62 -3.36 16.59 20.21
CA ARG A 62 -3.99 17.77 20.76
C ARG A 62 -4.84 17.37 21.95
N ILE A 63 -4.76 18.14 23.03
CA ILE A 63 -5.58 17.95 24.21
C ILE A 63 -6.33 19.26 24.45
N ALA A 64 -7.66 19.20 24.39
CA ALA A 64 -8.51 20.36 24.64
C ALA A 64 -8.74 20.58 26.15
N PRO A 65 -9.11 21.79 26.58
CA PRO A 65 -9.39 22.08 28.00
C PRO A 65 -10.52 21.25 28.61
N ASP A 66 -11.44 20.73 27.79
CA ASP A 66 -12.51 19.81 28.21
C ASP A 66 -12.02 18.34 28.38
N GLY A 67 -10.74 18.09 28.17
CA GLY A 67 -10.12 16.76 28.27
C GLY A 67 -10.18 15.93 27.00
N LYS A 68 -10.79 16.43 25.90
CA LYS A 68 -10.83 15.71 24.63
C LYS A 68 -9.43 15.55 24.06
N VAL A 69 -9.01 14.29 23.86
CA VAL A 69 -7.74 13.93 23.24
C VAL A 69 -7.97 13.66 21.75
N THR A 70 -7.29 14.40 20.89
CA THR A 70 -7.28 14.17 19.45
C THR A 70 -5.91 13.71 19.03
N VAL A 71 -5.86 12.57 18.33
CA VAL A 71 -4.64 12.01 17.71
C VAL A 71 -4.79 12.08 16.20
N CYS A 72 -3.72 12.48 15.50
CA CYS A 72 -3.71 12.68 14.07
C CYS A 72 -2.62 11.83 13.41
N SER A 73 -2.92 11.25 12.25
CA SER A 73 -1.95 10.63 11.35
C SER A 73 -2.27 10.93 9.89
N GLY A 74 -1.26 11.18 9.08
CA GLY A 74 -1.40 11.32 7.62
C GLY A 74 -1.61 9.99 6.91
N LYS A 75 -1.38 8.86 7.59
CA LYS A 75 -1.67 7.52 7.06
C LYS A 75 -3.18 7.28 7.02
N VAL A 76 -3.61 6.40 6.11
CA VAL A 76 -5.02 6.15 5.83
C VAL A 76 -5.37 4.67 6.00
N GLU A 77 -6.62 4.37 6.36
CA GLU A 77 -7.13 3.00 6.47
C GLU A 77 -7.50 2.45 5.09
N LEU A 78 -6.90 1.33 4.74
CA LEU A 78 -7.10 0.65 3.45
C LEU A 78 -7.68 -0.77 3.63
N GLY A 79 -8.28 -1.04 4.79
CA GLY A 79 -8.69 -2.37 5.21
C GLY A 79 -7.60 -3.13 5.99
N THR A 80 -6.47 -2.48 6.25
CA THR A 80 -5.31 -3.08 6.92
C THR A 80 -5.41 -3.13 8.44
N GLY A 81 -6.38 -2.43 9.05
CA GLY A 81 -6.51 -2.30 10.51
C GLY A 81 -5.51 -1.33 11.12
N VAL A 82 -4.79 -0.58 10.30
CA VAL A 82 -3.73 0.33 10.75
C VAL A 82 -4.26 1.46 11.62
N ARG A 83 -5.50 1.92 11.38
CA ARG A 83 -6.16 2.93 12.23
C ARG A 83 -6.26 2.45 13.67
N THR A 84 -6.63 1.18 13.90
CA THR A 84 -6.70 0.57 15.22
C THR A 84 -5.32 0.43 15.85
N ALA A 85 -4.32 -0.05 15.10
CA ALA A 85 -2.96 -0.23 15.62
C ALA A 85 -2.31 1.10 16.00
N LEU A 86 -2.46 2.16 15.20
CA LEU A 86 -1.94 3.50 15.52
C LEU A 86 -2.64 4.12 16.73
N LEU A 87 -3.98 3.95 16.84
CA LEU A 87 -4.74 4.35 18.01
C LEU A 87 -4.23 3.64 19.27
N GLN A 88 -3.96 2.34 19.17
CA GLN A 88 -3.46 1.50 20.25
C GLN A 88 -2.09 1.99 20.76
N VAL A 89 -1.17 2.32 19.84
CA VAL A 89 0.15 2.89 20.17
C VAL A 89 0.02 4.24 20.89
N ALA A 90 -0.80 5.13 20.36
CA ALA A 90 -0.99 6.46 20.96
C ALA A 90 -1.66 6.38 22.34
N ALA A 91 -2.72 5.59 22.46
CA ALA A 91 -3.46 5.39 23.71
C ALA A 91 -2.58 4.78 24.81
N GLU A 92 -1.73 3.78 24.47
CA GLU A 92 -0.75 3.20 25.39
C GLU A 92 0.17 4.26 25.98
N GLN A 93 0.82 5.05 25.12
CA GLN A 93 1.81 6.02 25.58
C GLN A 93 1.22 7.26 26.23
N LEU A 94 -0.01 7.64 25.84
CA LEU A 94 -0.78 8.72 26.52
C LEU A 94 -1.40 8.26 27.84
N ASP A 95 -1.47 6.96 28.05
CA ASP A 95 -2.17 6.37 29.21
C ASP A 95 -3.65 6.78 29.27
N VAL A 96 -4.34 6.61 28.13
CA VAL A 96 -5.78 6.92 27.97
C VAL A 96 -6.51 5.71 27.40
N ALA A 97 -7.81 5.59 27.69
CA ALA A 97 -8.62 4.56 27.06
C ALA A 97 -8.73 4.82 25.55
N PRO A 98 -8.60 3.81 24.68
CA PRO A 98 -8.75 3.97 23.21
C PRO A 98 -10.06 4.65 22.82
N THR A 99 -11.16 4.40 23.55
CA THR A 99 -12.48 5.00 23.34
C THR A 99 -12.56 6.50 23.67
N ALA A 100 -11.60 7.02 24.45
CA ALA A 100 -11.51 8.44 24.79
C ALA A 100 -10.75 9.26 23.75
N VAL A 101 -10.14 8.61 22.75
CA VAL A 101 -9.34 9.25 21.72
C VAL A 101 -10.18 9.51 20.46
N HIS A 102 -10.22 10.75 20.03
CA HIS A 102 -10.71 11.12 18.70
C HIS A 102 -9.57 11.00 17.70
N PHE A 103 -9.60 9.96 16.84
CA PHE A 103 -8.52 9.68 15.90
C PHE A 103 -8.86 10.15 14.50
N ILE A 104 -8.05 11.06 13.95
CA ILE A 104 -8.20 11.64 12.60
C ILE A 104 -7.08 11.11 11.70
N THR A 105 -7.46 10.60 10.53
CA THR A 105 -6.51 10.07 9.54
C THR A 105 -6.73 10.70 8.17
N GLY A 106 -5.64 10.97 7.46
CA GLY A 106 -5.67 11.32 6.06
C GLY A 106 -6.52 12.52 5.67
N ASP A 107 -6.34 13.66 6.33
CA ASP A 107 -7.00 14.93 6.02
C ASP A 107 -5.94 16.03 5.84
N THR A 108 -5.86 16.60 4.65
CA THR A 108 -4.79 17.56 4.32
C THR A 108 -4.87 18.90 5.07
N SER A 109 -5.96 19.12 5.83
CA SER A 109 -6.11 20.31 6.69
C SER A 109 -5.85 20.01 8.17
N LEU A 110 -5.86 18.75 8.58
CA LEU A 110 -5.88 18.38 10.00
C LEU A 110 -4.74 17.46 10.43
N THR A 111 -4.14 16.70 9.48
CA THR A 111 -3.15 15.66 9.81
C THR A 111 -1.74 16.03 9.30
N PRO A 112 -0.67 15.43 9.83
CA PRO A 112 0.66 15.59 9.27
C PRO A 112 0.75 15.03 7.85
N ASN A 113 1.66 15.57 7.03
CA ASN A 113 1.95 14.98 5.72
C ASN A 113 2.91 13.80 5.88
N GLU A 114 2.38 12.59 5.72
CA GLU A 114 3.14 11.34 5.75
C GLU A 114 3.19 10.64 4.38
N GLY A 115 2.92 11.36 3.29
CA GLY A 115 2.95 10.84 1.92
C GLY A 115 1.90 9.76 1.68
N PHE A 116 2.34 8.62 1.13
CA PHE A 116 1.48 7.47 0.85
C PHE A 116 1.43 6.48 2.01
N THR A 117 0.28 5.83 2.18
CA THR A 117 0.14 4.62 2.99
C THR A 117 0.48 3.43 2.09
N ALA A 118 1.76 3.07 2.06
CA ALA A 118 2.31 2.08 1.15
C ALA A 118 3.58 1.46 1.72
N GLY A 119 4.04 0.35 1.13
CA GLY A 119 5.33 -0.25 1.42
C GLY A 119 5.47 -0.84 2.82
N SER A 120 4.37 -1.08 3.52
CA SER A 120 4.33 -1.57 4.91
C SER A 120 5.01 -0.63 5.93
N HIS A 121 5.15 0.66 5.58
CA HIS A 121 5.84 1.64 6.42
C HIS A 121 5.03 2.17 7.61
N THR A 122 3.71 2.03 7.62
CA THR A 122 2.87 2.75 8.59
C THR A 122 3.30 2.52 10.04
N MET A 123 3.61 1.29 10.44
CA MET A 123 4.04 1.03 11.81
C MET A 123 5.46 1.52 12.09
N ALA A 124 6.37 1.35 11.13
CA ALA A 124 7.76 1.82 11.25
C ALA A 124 7.85 3.36 11.29
N ASP A 125 7.05 4.05 10.48
CA ASP A 125 7.07 5.52 10.37
C ASP A 125 6.10 6.18 11.35
N SER A 126 4.79 6.05 11.12
CA SER A 126 3.72 6.70 11.90
C SER A 126 3.57 6.09 13.30
N GLY A 127 3.63 4.74 13.40
CA GLY A 127 3.58 4.06 14.70
C GLY A 127 4.72 4.48 15.61
N THR A 128 5.94 4.54 15.09
CA THR A 128 7.12 5.01 15.82
C THR A 128 7.01 6.50 16.17
N ALA A 129 6.49 7.34 15.27
CA ALA A 129 6.24 8.76 15.54
C ALA A 129 5.24 8.94 16.66
N LEU A 130 4.09 8.25 16.61
CA LEU A 130 3.05 8.33 17.66
C LEU A 130 3.51 7.77 19.00
N LEU A 131 4.30 6.67 18.98
CA LEU A 131 4.91 6.13 20.20
C LEU A 131 5.70 7.21 20.95
N ASN A 132 6.54 7.94 20.21
CA ASN A 132 7.44 8.95 20.79
C ASN A 132 6.69 10.27 21.10
N ALA A 133 5.83 10.76 20.21
CA ALA A 133 5.06 11.98 20.44
C ALA A 133 4.12 11.85 21.64
N ALA A 134 3.42 10.71 21.76
CA ALA A 134 2.49 10.45 22.86
C ALA A 134 3.19 10.41 24.22
N ALA A 135 4.36 9.77 24.29
CA ALA A 135 5.15 9.75 25.52
C ALA A 135 5.62 11.15 25.93
N GLN A 136 6.06 11.97 24.98
CA GLN A 136 6.47 13.35 25.24
C GLN A 136 5.30 14.23 25.66
N VAL A 137 4.14 14.11 25.00
CA VAL A 137 2.93 14.86 25.39
C VAL A 137 2.47 14.45 26.79
N ARG A 138 2.45 13.15 27.12
CA ARG A 138 2.15 12.69 28.48
C ARG A 138 3.08 13.32 29.51
N ALA A 139 4.40 13.34 29.23
CA ALA A 139 5.36 13.98 30.14
C ALA A 139 5.09 15.48 30.34
N LEU A 140 4.72 16.20 29.27
CA LEU A 140 4.33 17.61 29.37
C LEU A 140 3.05 17.83 30.21
N VAL A 141 2.06 16.95 30.06
CA VAL A 141 0.85 16.95 30.90
C VAL A 141 1.19 16.74 32.39
N VAL A 142 2.07 15.76 32.66
CA VAL A 142 2.53 15.51 34.05
C VAL A 142 3.29 16.71 34.59
N GLN A 143 4.15 17.36 33.81
CA GLN A 143 4.85 18.59 34.21
C GLN A 143 3.87 19.73 34.46
N GLY A 144 2.81 19.87 33.66
CA GLY A 144 1.76 20.86 33.85
C GLY A 144 1.02 20.68 35.20
N ALA A 145 0.66 19.45 35.55
CA ALA A 145 0.05 19.12 36.84
C ALA A 145 1.03 19.36 38.01
N ALA A 146 2.30 18.96 37.85
CA ALA A 146 3.34 19.15 38.83
C ALA A 146 3.55 20.65 39.17
N ALA A 147 3.60 21.50 38.13
CA ALA A 147 3.71 22.95 38.30
C ALA A 147 2.50 23.55 39.05
N GLN A 148 1.28 23.10 38.70
CA GLN A 148 0.05 23.58 39.37
C GLN A 148 -0.02 23.11 40.84
N TRP A 149 0.42 21.89 41.13
CA TRP A 149 0.42 21.33 42.48
C TRP A 149 1.68 21.69 43.31
N LYS A 150 2.71 22.26 42.64
CA LYS A 150 4.02 22.57 43.25
C LYS A 150 4.68 21.33 43.84
N VAL A 151 4.69 20.22 43.09
CA VAL A 151 5.31 18.95 43.50
C VAL A 151 6.27 18.47 42.41
N ASP A 152 7.16 17.52 42.74
CA ASP A 152 8.03 16.92 41.75
C ASP A 152 7.23 16.04 40.77
N ALA A 153 7.41 16.26 39.47
CA ALA A 153 6.77 15.50 38.42
C ALA A 153 7.07 13.98 38.49
N ALA A 154 8.23 13.60 39.04
CA ALA A 154 8.62 12.21 39.22
C ALA A 154 7.76 11.44 40.23
N THR A 155 7.05 12.16 41.12
CA THR A 155 6.14 11.57 42.11
C THR A 155 4.73 11.33 41.58
N LEU A 156 4.44 11.81 40.36
CA LEU A 156 3.12 11.73 39.75
C LEU A 156 3.00 10.50 38.85
N LYS A 157 1.81 9.93 38.82
CA LYS A 157 1.45 8.83 37.89
C LYS A 157 0.31 9.27 36.99
N THR A 158 0.13 8.53 35.89
CA THR A 158 -1.01 8.73 35.00
C THR A 158 -1.88 7.48 34.94
N LEU A 159 -3.18 7.67 34.79
CA LEU A 159 -4.15 6.58 34.56
C LEU A 159 -5.40 7.13 33.87
N ASN A 160 -5.76 6.57 32.74
CA ASN A 160 -6.97 6.90 31.97
C ASN A 160 -7.21 8.42 31.82
N GLY A 161 -6.19 9.14 31.34
CA GLY A 161 -6.29 10.59 31.07
C GLY A 161 -6.31 11.46 32.31
N THR A 162 -5.84 10.92 33.45
CA THR A 162 -5.80 11.61 34.74
C THR A 162 -4.40 11.53 35.35
N VAL A 163 -3.87 12.64 35.82
CA VAL A 163 -2.65 12.69 36.62
C VAL A 163 -3.03 12.49 38.10
N ILE A 164 -2.29 11.65 38.80
CA ILE A 164 -2.55 11.24 40.19
C ILE A 164 -1.30 11.48 41.03
N ALA A 165 -1.46 12.22 42.14
CA ALA A 165 -0.43 12.43 43.14
C ALA A 165 -0.45 11.35 44.22
N ALA A 166 0.66 11.19 44.95
CA ALA A 166 0.78 10.21 46.03
C ALA A 166 -0.20 10.44 47.19
N ASP A 167 -0.65 11.69 47.39
CA ASP A 167 -1.64 12.08 48.37
C ASP A 167 -3.10 11.86 47.92
N GLY A 168 -3.31 11.28 46.73
CA GLY A 168 -4.62 10.96 46.20
C GLY A 168 -5.28 12.08 45.36
N ARG A 169 -4.68 13.27 45.25
CA ARG A 169 -5.18 14.32 44.34
C ARG A 169 -5.20 13.83 42.92
N LYS A 170 -6.22 14.22 42.15
CA LYS A 170 -6.42 13.87 40.76
C LYS A 170 -6.63 15.13 39.91
N MET A 171 -6.07 15.13 38.68
CA MET A 171 -6.24 16.22 37.72
C MET A 171 -6.41 15.61 36.31
N HIS A 172 -7.49 15.94 35.62
CA HIS A 172 -7.68 15.52 34.26
C HIS A 172 -6.68 16.20 33.30
N TYR A 173 -6.35 15.53 32.20
CA TYR A 173 -5.42 16.06 31.21
C TYR A 173 -5.81 17.44 30.68
N GLY A 174 -7.12 17.69 30.45
CA GLY A 174 -7.60 19.02 30.04
C GLY A 174 -7.30 20.15 31.03
N GLU A 175 -7.25 19.85 32.32
CA GLU A 175 -6.82 20.81 33.37
C GLU A 175 -5.31 20.92 33.42
N ALA A 176 -4.63 19.78 33.35
CA ALA A 176 -3.17 19.70 33.44
C ALA A 176 -2.45 20.43 32.29
N VAL A 177 -3.05 20.45 31.08
CA VAL A 177 -2.46 21.17 29.92
C VAL A 177 -2.70 22.67 29.92
N ARG A 178 -3.46 23.23 30.87
CA ARG A 178 -3.66 24.69 30.97
C ARG A 178 -2.31 25.37 31.16
N GLY A 179 -1.93 26.24 30.22
CA GLY A 179 -0.63 26.91 30.22
C GLY A 179 0.55 26.07 29.71
N VAL A 180 0.31 24.84 29.27
CA VAL A 180 1.33 24.00 28.61
C VAL A 180 1.27 24.26 27.12
N ASP A 181 2.41 24.67 26.53
CA ASP A 181 2.53 24.80 25.09
C ASP A 181 2.87 23.44 24.47
N LEU A 182 1.94 22.88 23.68
CA LEU A 182 2.15 21.68 22.86
C LEU A 182 2.68 22.00 21.45
N HIS A 183 2.69 23.27 21.03
CA HIS A 183 3.29 23.70 19.76
C HIS A 183 4.80 23.78 19.88
N ARG A 184 5.43 22.65 20.08
CA ARG A 184 6.90 22.52 20.19
C ARG A 184 7.40 21.32 19.43
N ALA A 185 8.66 21.39 19.00
CA ALA A 185 9.31 20.27 18.34
C ALA A 185 9.54 19.10 19.31
N ALA A 186 9.36 17.90 18.79
CA ALA A 186 9.70 16.67 19.49
C ALA A 186 11.21 16.64 19.82
N GLN A 187 11.55 15.98 20.92
CA GLN A 187 12.91 15.71 21.36
C GLN A 187 13.38 14.35 20.87
N VAL A 188 14.68 14.17 20.72
CA VAL A 188 15.29 12.91 20.27
C VAL A 188 15.03 11.77 21.25
N LYS A 189 15.08 12.07 22.55
CA LYS A 189 14.79 11.08 23.60
C LYS A 189 13.37 11.28 24.13
N SER A 190 12.59 10.22 24.15
CA SER A 190 11.22 10.18 24.64
C SER A 190 11.11 9.39 25.94
N PRO A 191 10.34 9.85 26.93
CA PRO A 191 10.10 9.13 28.19
C PRO A 191 9.02 8.04 27.96
N LEU A 192 9.36 7.00 27.21
CA LEU A 192 8.46 5.87 26.93
C LEU A 192 8.06 5.18 28.23
N LYS A 193 6.84 4.63 28.29
CA LYS A 193 6.44 3.68 29.34
C LYS A 193 7.37 2.45 29.29
N ASN A 194 7.57 1.83 30.45
CA ASN A 194 8.27 0.55 30.47
C ASN A 194 7.42 -0.49 29.72
N ILE A 195 8.06 -1.30 28.89
CA ILE A 195 7.40 -2.34 28.09
C ILE A 195 6.60 -3.31 28.96
N ARG A 196 7.09 -3.59 30.16
CA ARG A 196 6.40 -4.45 31.15
C ARG A 196 5.08 -3.89 31.65
N ASP A 197 4.89 -2.54 31.50
CA ASP A 197 3.69 -1.84 31.93
C ASP A 197 2.71 -1.62 30.76
N TYR A 198 2.99 -2.20 29.58
CA TYR A 198 2.08 -2.11 28.44
C TYR A 198 0.83 -2.95 28.68
N THR A 199 -0.31 -2.34 28.44
CA THR A 199 -1.64 -2.96 28.61
C THR A 199 -2.42 -3.04 27.30
N LEU A 200 -2.01 -2.27 26.31
CA LEU A 200 -2.64 -2.21 24.99
C LEU A 200 -1.72 -2.82 23.92
N ILE A 201 -0.47 -2.35 23.80
CA ILE A 201 0.49 -2.89 22.83
C ILE A 201 0.79 -4.35 23.17
N GLY A 202 0.73 -5.24 22.16
CA GLY A 202 0.90 -6.68 22.33
C GLY A 202 -0.42 -7.43 22.58
N HIS A 203 -1.53 -6.72 22.73
CA HIS A 203 -2.86 -7.30 22.93
C HIS A 203 -3.75 -7.05 21.70
N SER A 204 -4.65 -7.99 21.42
CA SER A 204 -5.61 -7.85 20.31
C SER A 204 -6.73 -6.89 20.68
N LEU A 205 -6.73 -5.71 20.08
CA LEU A 205 -7.82 -4.75 20.17
C LEU A 205 -8.74 -4.93 18.95
N PRO A 206 -10.06 -5.08 19.12
CA PRO A 206 -10.99 -5.15 18.00
C PRO A 206 -10.89 -3.92 17.10
N ARG A 207 -11.00 -4.11 15.79
CA ARG A 207 -10.94 -3.03 14.82
C ARG A 207 -12.03 -2.00 15.05
N VAL A 208 -11.63 -0.74 15.25
CA VAL A 208 -12.53 0.38 15.57
C VAL A 208 -13.40 0.83 14.38
N ASP A 209 -13.04 0.45 13.16
CA ASP A 209 -13.74 0.80 11.93
C ASP A 209 -14.82 -0.20 11.51
N ILE A 210 -14.80 -1.44 12.02
CA ILE A 210 -15.72 -2.51 11.60
C ILE A 210 -17.17 -2.30 12.10
N PRO A 211 -17.44 -1.89 13.34
CA PRO A 211 -18.81 -1.81 13.83
C PRO A 211 -19.73 -0.96 12.93
N ALA A 212 -19.27 0.20 12.46
CA ALA A 212 -20.07 1.05 11.58
C ALA A 212 -20.37 0.36 10.23
N LYS A 213 -19.43 -0.43 9.70
CA LYS A 213 -19.60 -1.19 8.44
C LYS A 213 -20.66 -2.28 8.55
N LEU A 214 -20.81 -2.89 9.72
CA LEU A 214 -21.74 -3.99 9.95
C LEU A 214 -23.16 -3.49 10.34
N THR A 215 -23.27 -2.27 10.84
CA THR A 215 -24.54 -1.69 11.31
C THR A 215 -25.19 -0.71 10.32
N GLY A 216 -24.72 -0.68 9.07
CA GLY A 216 -25.26 0.20 8.03
C GLY A 216 -24.80 1.66 8.14
N GLY A 217 -23.74 1.96 8.87
CA GLY A 217 -23.12 3.27 8.88
C GLY A 217 -22.48 3.62 7.53
N ALA A 218 -22.48 4.91 7.16
CA ALA A 218 -21.82 5.39 5.96
C ALA A 218 -20.29 5.35 6.15
N SER A 219 -19.69 4.19 5.90
CA SER A 219 -18.27 3.93 6.12
C SER A 219 -17.42 4.10 4.87
N TYR A 220 -18.00 3.86 3.70
CA TYR A 220 -17.32 3.94 2.41
C TYR A 220 -17.71 5.21 1.66
N VAL A 221 -16.82 5.68 0.80
CA VAL A 221 -17.11 6.81 -0.09
C VAL A 221 -18.34 6.56 -0.97
N GLN A 222 -18.60 5.29 -1.33
CA GLN A 222 -19.80 4.86 -2.05
C GLN A 222 -21.08 5.08 -1.25
N ASP A 223 -21.02 5.08 0.08
CA ASP A 223 -22.19 5.25 0.97
C ASP A 223 -22.52 6.72 1.23
N MET A 224 -21.62 7.64 0.87
CA MET A 224 -21.82 9.06 1.16
C MET A 224 -23.07 9.60 0.48
N ARG A 225 -23.87 10.34 1.25
CA ARG A 225 -25.05 11.07 0.81
C ARG A 225 -24.98 12.48 1.38
N MET A 226 -25.03 13.48 0.52
CA MET A 226 -24.95 14.91 0.90
C MET A 226 -26.14 15.66 0.33
N PRO A 227 -26.64 16.70 1.02
CA PRO A 227 -27.74 17.52 0.50
C PRO A 227 -27.41 18.09 -0.88
N GLY A 228 -28.33 17.96 -1.83
CA GLY A 228 -28.17 18.48 -3.19
C GLY A 228 -27.14 17.75 -4.06
N MET A 229 -26.63 16.58 -3.61
CA MET A 229 -25.65 15.79 -4.36
C MET A 229 -26.20 15.36 -5.71
N VAL A 230 -25.33 15.42 -6.72
CA VAL A 230 -25.57 14.92 -8.07
C VAL A 230 -24.64 13.76 -8.38
N HIS A 231 -25.04 12.95 -9.36
CA HIS A 231 -24.30 11.78 -9.78
C HIS A 231 -23.70 11.99 -11.16
N ALA A 232 -22.44 11.69 -11.31
CA ALA A 232 -21.76 11.77 -12.59
C ALA A 232 -21.18 10.41 -12.99
N ARG A 233 -21.10 10.20 -14.29
CA ARG A 233 -20.44 9.07 -14.94
C ARG A 233 -19.56 9.57 -16.08
N VAL A 234 -18.40 8.94 -16.23
CA VAL A 234 -17.44 9.28 -17.29
C VAL A 234 -17.53 8.25 -18.42
N VAL A 235 -17.22 8.68 -19.64
CA VAL A 235 -17.02 7.79 -20.78
C VAL A 235 -15.53 7.79 -21.10
N ARG A 236 -14.89 6.68 -20.87
CA ARG A 236 -13.47 6.51 -21.20
C ARG A 236 -13.30 6.15 -22.69
N PRO A 237 -12.19 6.52 -23.32
CA PRO A 237 -11.85 6.02 -24.66
C PRO A 237 -11.83 4.48 -24.69
N PRO A 238 -12.12 3.83 -25.81
CA PRO A 238 -12.14 2.35 -25.90
C PRO A 238 -10.74 1.72 -25.80
N ALA A 239 -9.70 2.49 -26.02
CA ALA A 239 -8.30 2.03 -25.92
C ALA A 239 -7.36 3.22 -25.65
N TYR A 240 -6.14 2.92 -25.19
CA TYR A 240 -5.11 3.93 -24.98
C TYR A 240 -4.79 4.68 -26.28
N GLY A 241 -4.68 6.01 -26.19
CA GLY A 241 -4.36 6.88 -27.33
C GLY A 241 -5.50 7.08 -28.30
N ALA A 242 -6.71 6.55 -28.07
CA ALA A 242 -7.86 6.82 -28.92
C ALA A 242 -8.32 8.29 -28.77
N ARG A 243 -8.77 8.91 -29.86
CA ARG A 243 -9.19 10.32 -29.94
C ARG A 243 -10.68 10.43 -30.23
N LEU A 244 -11.39 11.24 -29.48
CA LEU A 244 -12.81 11.52 -29.70
C LEU A 244 -13.00 12.28 -31.01
N LEU A 245 -13.85 11.78 -31.88
CA LEU A 245 -14.23 12.46 -33.15
C LEU A 245 -15.58 13.17 -33.00
N SER A 246 -16.56 12.51 -32.39
CA SER A 246 -17.88 13.04 -32.14
C SER A 246 -18.65 12.22 -31.09
N ALA A 247 -19.68 12.84 -30.49
CA ALA A 247 -20.66 12.17 -29.64
C ALA A 247 -22.01 12.92 -29.71
N ASP A 248 -23.13 12.23 -29.54
CA ASP A 248 -24.45 12.86 -29.49
C ASP A 248 -24.71 13.50 -28.10
N THR A 249 -24.06 14.62 -27.87
CA THR A 249 -24.25 15.37 -26.61
C THR A 249 -25.64 16.00 -26.52
N ALA A 250 -26.23 16.43 -27.65
CA ALA A 250 -27.55 17.06 -27.68
C ALA A 250 -28.67 16.06 -27.36
N GLY A 251 -28.61 14.85 -27.94
CA GLY A 251 -29.55 13.77 -27.64
C GLY A 251 -29.50 13.36 -26.17
N VAL A 252 -28.30 13.15 -25.65
CA VAL A 252 -28.10 12.73 -24.25
C VAL A 252 -28.53 13.84 -23.27
N THR A 253 -28.29 15.12 -23.58
CA THR A 253 -28.72 16.23 -22.71
C THR A 253 -30.25 16.26 -22.52
N ARG A 254 -31.02 15.79 -23.51
CA ARG A 254 -32.49 15.74 -23.43
C ARG A 254 -33.03 14.53 -22.68
N MET A 255 -32.18 13.58 -22.28
CA MET A 255 -32.61 12.40 -21.51
C MET A 255 -33.14 12.80 -20.12
N PRO A 256 -34.13 12.06 -19.58
CA PRO A 256 -34.70 12.35 -18.26
C PRO A 256 -33.65 12.43 -17.17
N GLY A 257 -33.69 13.48 -16.35
CA GLY A 257 -32.81 13.68 -15.19
C GLY A 257 -31.38 14.08 -15.50
N VAL A 258 -30.98 14.16 -16.78
CA VAL A 258 -29.68 14.68 -17.19
C VAL A 258 -29.62 16.21 -16.95
N LEU A 259 -28.64 16.62 -16.19
CA LEU A 259 -28.39 18.03 -15.85
C LEU A 259 -27.36 18.64 -16.78
N LYS A 260 -26.35 17.89 -17.20
CA LYS A 260 -25.28 18.35 -18.08
C LYS A 260 -24.52 17.18 -18.72
N VAL A 261 -24.15 17.38 -20.00
CA VAL A 261 -23.08 16.62 -20.68
C VAL A 261 -21.87 17.53 -20.76
N HIS A 262 -20.70 17.02 -20.39
CA HIS A 262 -19.44 17.76 -20.41
C HIS A 262 -18.44 17.09 -21.34
N VAL A 263 -17.86 17.89 -22.22
CA VAL A 263 -16.83 17.49 -23.19
C VAL A 263 -15.66 18.46 -23.08
N ASP A 264 -14.44 17.94 -22.93
CA ASP A 264 -13.22 18.72 -22.97
C ASP A 264 -12.10 17.85 -23.60
N GLY A 265 -11.85 18.05 -24.90
CA GLY A 265 -10.94 17.22 -25.67
C GLY A 265 -11.45 15.77 -25.78
N ASN A 266 -10.70 14.81 -25.24
CA ASN A 266 -11.10 13.40 -25.15
C ASN A 266 -11.86 13.07 -23.85
N TYR A 267 -11.97 14.03 -22.93
CA TYR A 267 -12.72 13.87 -21.68
C TYR A 267 -14.21 14.04 -21.94
N LEU A 268 -14.98 13.00 -21.59
CA LEU A 268 -16.41 12.95 -21.87
C LEU A 268 -17.15 12.43 -20.64
N ALA A 269 -18.16 13.19 -20.15
CA ALA A 269 -18.89 12.85 -18.93
C ALA A 269 -20.34 13.34 -18.99
N VAL A 270 -21.18 12.74 -18.14
CA VAL A 270 -22.56 13.13 -17.93
C VAL A 270 -22.84 13.31 -16.44
N ILE A 271 -23.66 14.30 -16.10
CA ILE A 271 -24.13 14.61 -14.74
C ILE A 271 -25.65 14.53 -14.73
N ALA A 272 -26.21 13.80 -13.77
CA ALA A 272 -27.67 13.64 -13.60
C ALA A 272 -28.07 13.81 -12.13
N GLY A 273 -29.35 14.03 -11.90
CA GLY A 273 -29.91 14.15 -10.56
C GLY A 273 -29.96 12.84 -9.78
N ASP A 274 -30.05 11.73 -10.50
CA ASP A 274 -30.13 10.36 -9.96
C ASP A 274 -29.03 9.48 -10.54
N GLU A 275 -28.58 8.49 -9.76
CA GLU A 275 -27.47 7.62 -10.12
C GLU A 275 -27.78 6.73 -11.34
N TRP A 276 -28.99 6.16 -11.40
CA TRP A 276 -29.39 5.31 -12.51
C TRP A 276 -29.55 6.10 -13.81
N GLN A 277 -30.11 7.30 -13.73
CA GLN A 277 -30.18 8.22 -14.87
C GLN A 277 -28.79 8.56 -15.41
N ALA A 278 -27.80 8.80 -14.51
CA ALA A 278 -26.42 9.03 -14.93
C ALA A 278 -25.81 7.80 -15.65
N VAL A 279 -26.12 6.58 -15.18
CA VAL A 279 -25.68 5.33 -15.83
C VAL A 279 -26.31 5.16 -17.21
N GLN A 280 -27.62 5.38 -17.33
CA GLN A 280 -28.32 5.29 -18.64
C GLN A 280 -27.78 6.31 -19.64
N ALA A 281 -27.61 7.55 -19.20
CA ALA A 281 -27.09 8.63 -20.02
C ALA A 281 -25.62 8.38 -20.44
N MET A 282 -24.79 7.86 -19.54
CA MET A 282 -23.41 7.47 -19.85
C MET A 282 -23.36 6.36 -20.91
N ARG A 283 -24.22 5.34 -20.82
CA ARG A 283 -24.30 4.27 -21.81
C ARG A 283 -24.72 4.81 -23.18
N ALA A 284 -25.72 5.68 -23.23
CA ALA A 284 -26.16 6.32 -24.47
C ALA A 284 -25.05 7.19 -25.07
N LEU A 285 -24.37 7.97 -24.24
CA LEU A 285 -23.23 8.82 -24.65
C LEU A 285 -22.07 7.98 -25.19
N SER A 286 -21.73 6.87 -24.51
CA SER A 286 -20.70 5.91 -24.92
C SER A 286 -21.03 5.26 -26.27
N ALA A 287 -22.30 4.82 -26.46
CA ALA A 287 -22.74 4.19 -27.69
C ALA A 287 -22.75 5.15 -28.90
N SER A 288 -22.99 6.44 -28.67
CA SER A 288 -22.95 7.47 -29.71
C SER A 288 -21.54 7.97 -30.03
N ALA A 289 -20.59 7.77 -29.14
CA ALA A 289 -19.24 8.30 -29.28
C ALA A 289 -18.46 7.58 -30.39
N LYS A 290 -17.92 8.36 -31.31
CA LYS A 290 -17.02 7.86 -32.38
C LYS A 290 -15.58 8.21 -32.04
N TRP A 291 -14.71 7.22 -32.13
CA TRP A 291 -13.32 7.35 -31.77
C TRP A 291 -12.41 7.00 -32.93
N GLN A 292 -11.37 7.78 -33.12
CA GLN A 292 -10.21 7.37 -33.91
C GLN A 292 -9.38 6.41 -33.05
N ARG A 293 -8.97 5.28 -33.60
CA ARG A 293 -8.16 4.29 -32.89
C ARG A 293 -6.79 4.85 -32.52
N GLY A 294 -6.31 4.46 -31.34
CA GLY A 294 -4.93 4.63 -30.90
C GLY A 294 -3.98 3.55 -31.46
N PRO A 295 -2.71 3.55 -31.03
CA PRO A 295 -1.75 2.51 -31.39
C PRO A 295 -2.20 1.15 -30.85
N ALA A 296 -1.90 0.07 -31.61
CA ALA A 296 -2.19 -1.29 -31.19
C ALA A 296 -1.27 -1.73 -30.06
N LEU A 297 -1.79 -2.53 -29.12
CA LEU A 297 -0.99 -3.20 -28.11
C LEU A 297 -0.23 -4.39 -28.72
N PRO A 298 0.92 -4.78 -28.16
CA PRO A 298 1.60 -6.00 -28.58
C PRO A 298 0.73 -7.22 -28.31
N PRO A 299 0.83 -8.30 -29.12
CA PRO A 299 0.11 -9.54 -28.86
C PRO A 299 0.42 -10.08 -27.46
N PRO A 300 -0.60 -10.51 -26.68
CA PRO A 300 -0.41 -10.99 -25.29
C PRO A 300 0.61 -12.11 -25.15
N ALA A 301 0.68 -13.03 -26.14
CA ALA A 301 1.64 -14.13 -26.15
C ALA A 301 3.11 -13.67 -26.24
N ASN A 302 3.35 -12.48 -26.78
CA ASN A 302 4.70 -11.94 -27.00
C ASN A 302 5.11 -10.91 -25.92
N ILE A 303 4.25 -10.66 -24.91
CA ILE A 303 4.48 -9.53 -23.99
C ILE A 303 5.85 -9.58 -23.30
N HIS A 304 6.29 -10.74 -22.83
CA HIS A 304 7.58 -10.87 -22.16
C HIS A 304 8.78 -10.71 -23.11
N ALA A 305 8.64 -11.15 -24.35
CA ALA A 305 9.64 -10.90 -25.39
C ALA A 305 9.70 -9.40 -25.74
N THR A 306 8.53 -8.76 -25.86
CA THR A 306 8.41 -7.31 -26.06
C THR A 306 9.09 -6.54 -24.94
N LEU A 307 8.77 -6.84 -23.67
CA LEU A 307 9.37 -6.16 -22.52
C LEU A 307 10.89 -6.23 -22.52
N ARG A 308 11.48 -7.38 -22.84
CA ARG A 308 12.95 -7.52 -22.90
C ARG A 308 13.58 -6.81 -24.10
N ALA A 309 12.82 -6.50 -25.13
CA ALA A 309 13.29 -5.76 -26.30
C ALA A 309 13.13 -4.24 -26.17
N LEU A 310 12.39 -3.76 -25.17
CA LEU A 310 12.25 -2.32 -24.92
C LEU A 310 13.55 -1.71 -24.40
N PRO A 311 13.83 -0.43 -24.70
CA PRO A 311 14.92 0.30 -24.07
C PRO A 311 14.80 0.28 -22.55
N SER A 312 15.88 -0.06 -21.87
CA SER A 312 15.96 -0.14 -20.40
C SER A 312 17.00 0.81 -19.83
N GLN A 313 16.82 1.14 -18.56
CA GLN A 313 17.87 1.70 -17.69
C GLN A 313 18.40 0.53 -16.85
N ASP A 314 19.64 0.14 -17.10
CA ASP A 314 20.25 -1.01 -16.44
C ASP A 314 20.91 -0.57 -15.13
N ILE A 315 20.42 -1.13 -14.01
CA ILE A 315 20.85 -0.78 -12.67
C ILE A 315 21.37 -2.03 -11.97
N VAL A 316 22.66 -2.06 -11.64
CA VAL A 316 23.25 -3.09 -10.79
C VAL A 316 22.85 -2.77 -9.35
N ILE A 317 22.05 -3.64 -8.74
CA ILE A 317 21.53 -3.44 -7.37
C ILE A 317 22.25 -4.30 -6.33
N ASP A 318 22.97 -5.32 -6.76
CA ASP A 318 23.88 -6.12 -5.94
C ASP A 318 25.04 -6.61 -6.81
N ASP A 319 26.25 -6.48 -6.30
CA ASP A 319 27.49 -6.97 -6.96
C ASP A 319 28.47 -7.44 -5.90
N ARG A 320 28.38 -8.73 -5.58
CA ARG A 320 29.29 -9.41 -4.64
C ARG A 320 30.32 -10.20 -5.44
N SER A 321 31.56 -9.74 -5.45
CA SER A 321 32.69 -10.30 -6.21
C SER A 321 33.72 -10.96 -5.29
N GLY A 322 33.28 -11.80 -4.37
CA GLY A 322 34.18 -12.57 -3.50
C GLY A 322 34.85 -13.76 -4.21
N PRO A 323 35.92 -14.34 -3.64
CA PRO A 323 36.47 -15.60 -4.10
C PRO A 323 35.40 -16.69 -3.95
N ALA A 324 35.08 -17.36 -5.04
CA ALA A 324 34.08 -18.42 -5.05
C ALA A 324 34.69 -19.73 -5.54
N PRO A 325 34.31 -20.90 -4.98
CA PRO A 325 34.69 -22.20 -5.49
C PRO A 325 34.28 -22.38 -6.94
N LYS A 326 34.98 -23.28 -7.67
CA LYS A 326 34.60 -23.64 -9.04
C LYS A 326 33.21 -24.26 -9.06
N ALA A 327 32.37 -23.82 -9.98
CA ALA A 327 31.05 -24.40 -10.21
C ALA A 327 31.16 -25.84 -10.70
N ALA A 328 30.47 -26.76 -10.04
CA ALA A 328 30.28 -28.14 -10.46
C ALA A 328 28.98 -28.34 -11.25
N LEU A 329 27.94 -27.56 -10.91
CA LEU A 329 26.64 -27.57 -11.58
C LEU A 329 26.12 -26.14 -11.69
N THR A 330 25.51 -25.79 -12.82
CA THR A 330 24.78 -24.52 -13.01
C THR A 330 23.37 -24.78 -13.49
N ILE A 331 22.38 -24.21 -12.82
CA ILE A 331 20.97 -24.23 -13.21
C ILE A 331 20.60 -22.84 -13.73
N LYS A 332 19.93 -22.77 -14.89
CA LYS A 332 19.43 -21.51 -15.49
C LYS A 332 17.94 -21.60 -15.70
N ARG A 333 17.19 -20.59 -15.26
CA ARG A 333 15.73 -20.51 -15.40
C ARG A 333 15.30 -19.11 -15.77
N ARG A 334 14.14 -19.05 -16.41
CA ARG A 334 13.42 -17.79 -16.68
C ARG A 334 12.04 -17.91 -16.04
N TYR A 335 11.64 -16.85 -15.33
CA TYR A 335 10.33 -16.78 -14.75
C TYR A 335 9.58 -15.58 -15.32
N THR A 336 8.25 -15.71 -15.48
CA THR A 336 7.42 -14.64 -16.01
C THR A 336 6.16 -14.43 -15.17
N LYS A 337 5.68 -13.19 -15.17
CA LYS A 337 4.42 -12.78 -14.57
C LYS A 337 3.70 -11.86 -15.54
N GLN A 338 2.41 -12.09 -15.77
CA GLN A 338 1.54 -11.23 -16.57
C GLN A 338 1.13 -9.98 -15.78
N TYR A 339 0.52 -8.99 -16.47
CA TYR A 339 -0.20 -7.90 -15.82
C TYR A 339 -1.33 -8.46 -14.94
N VAL A 340 -1.56 -7.81 -13.80
CA VAL A 340 -2.59 -8.22 -12.83
C VAL A 340 -3.40 -6.99 -12.42
N LEU A 341 -4.73 -7.15 -12.28
CA LEU A 341 -5.63 -6.13 -11.75
C LEU A 341 -5.52 -6.02 -10.23
N HIS A 342 -5.85 -4.86 -9.67
CA HIS A 342 -6.06 -4.72 -8.22
C HIS A 342 -7.29 -5.50 -7.77
N GLY A 343 -8.33 -5.56 -8.62
CA GLY A 343 -9.50 -6.37 -8.36
C GLY A 343 -10.28 -5.93 -7.12
N SER A 344 -10.33 -4.65 -6.82
CA SER A 344 -11.16 -4.12 -5.74
C SER A 344 -12.63 -4.48 -5.94
N ILE A 345 -13.30 -5.01 -4.90
CA ILE A 345 -14.69 -5.50 -5.02
C ILE A 345 -15.64 -4.37 -5.41
N GLY A 346 -15.54 -3.20 -4.77
CA GLY A 346 -16.28 -2.00 -5.18
C GLY A 346 -15.47 -1.18 -6.18
N PRO A 347 -16.04 -0.77 -7.34
CA PRO A 347 -15.37 0.16 -8.24
C PRO A 347 -15.06 1.49 -7.57
N SER A 348 -13.98 2.12 -8.02
CA SER A 348 -13.50 3.39 -7.46
C SER A 348 -14.55 4.47 -7.50
N CYS A 349 -14.65 5.23 -6.39
CA CYS A 349 -15.64 6.28 -6.18
C CYS A 349 -14.99 7.48 -5.49
N SER A 350 -15.47 8.68 -5.80
CA SER A 350 -15.10 9.93 -5.12
C SER A 350 -16.27 10.89 -5.09
N VAL A 351 -16.29 11.78 -4.09
CA VAL A 351 -17.20 12.91 -4.02
C VAL A 351 -16.37 14.18 -3.97
N ALA A 352 -16.73 15.18 -4.77
CA ALA A 352 -16.08 16.49 -4.74
C ALA A 352 -17.10 17.63 -4.66
N LEU A 353 -16.71 18.71 -3.99
CA LEU A 353 -17.52 19.91 -3.83
C LEU A 353 -16.65 21.15 -4.00
N LEU A 354 -16.96 21.97 -4.99
CA LEU A 354 -16.40 23.32 -5.13
C LEU A 354 -17.38 24.34 -4.51
N GLU A 355 -17.00 24.96 -3.43
CA GLU A 355 -17.80 25.96 -2.74
C GLU A 355 -16.95 27.14 -2.28
N LYS A 356 -17.37 28.36 -2.57
CA LYS A 356 -16.69 29.63 -2.20
C LYS A 356 -15.19 29.65 -2.59
N GLY A 357 -14.87 29.10 -3.77
CA GLY A 357 -13.50 29.01 -4.28
C GLY A 357 -12.63 27.89 -3.70
N ALA A 358 -13.14 27.08 -2.76
CA ALA A 358 -12.42 25.98 -2.16
C ALA A 358 -12.95 24.63 -2.66
N MET A 359 -12.04 23.73 -3.05
CA MET A 359 -12.34 22.36 -3.49
C MET A 359 -12.16 21.38 -2.32
N ARG A 360 -13.21 20.64 -1.98
CA ARG A 360 -13.16 19.51 -1.04
C ARG A 360 -13.36 18.21 -1.80
N VAL A 361 -12.48 17.22 -1.57
CA VAL A 361 -12.52 15.91 -2.25
C VAL A 361 -12.47 14.80 -1.21
N TRP A 362 -13.49 13.95 -1.15
CA TRP A 362 -13.54 12.72 -0.38
C TRP A 362 -13.20 11.56 -1.30
N THR A 363 -12.17 10.82 -0.94
CA THR A 363 -11.57 9.80 -1.82
C THR A 363 -10.87 8.72 -1.03
N HIS A 364 -10.75 7.53 -1.60
CA HIS A 364 -10.03 6.41 -1.02
C HIS A 364 -8.57 6.30 -1.51
N THR A 365 -7.95 7.40 -1.88
CA THR A 365 -6.54 7.45 -2.26
C THR A 365 -5.62 6.91 -1.15
N GLN A 366 -4.50 6.34 -1.52
CA GLN A 366 -3.45 5.98 -0.57
C GLN A 366 -2.67 7.19 -0.02
N GLY A 367 -2.75 8.37 -0.67
CA GLY A 367 -1.98 9.56 -0.30
C GLY A 367 -2.70 10.85 -0.59
N VAL A 368 -3.38 11.40 0.42
CA VAL A 368 -4.18 12.63 0.27
C VAL A 368 -3.33 13.86 -0.11
N TYR A 369 -2.09 13.93 0.35
CA TYR A 369 -1.21 15.08 0.08
C TYR A 369 -0.65 15.09 -1.35
N PRO A 370 -0.08 13.99 -1.87
CA PRO A 370 0.31 13.93 -3.29
C PRO A 370 -0.86 14.13 -4.24
N LEU A 371 -2.03 13.56 -3.92
CA LEU A 371 -3.25 13.77 -4.72
C LEU A 371 -3.67 15.24 -4.70
N ARG A 372 -3.65 15.92 -3.53
CA ARG A 372 -3.94 17.34 -3.42
C ARG A 372 -3.06 18.17 -4.36
N ALA A 373 -1.77 17.88 -4.43
CA ALA A 373 -0.84 18.58 -5.32
C ALA A 373 -1.22 18.40 -6.79
N ALA A 374 -1.51 17.18 -7.20
CA ALA A 374 -1.92 16.85 -8.57
C ALA A 374 -3.27 17.50 -8.95
N LEU A 375 -4.25 17.53 -8.03
CA LEU A 375 -5.54 18.16 -8.24
C LEU A 375 -5.41 19.70 -8.32
N ALA A 376 -4.61 20.30 -7.44
CA ALA A 376 -4.37 21.75 -7.46
C ALA A 376 -3.74 22.19 -8.79
N GLU A 377 -2.75 21.43 -9.29
CA GLU A 377 -2.15 21.66 -10.61
C GLU A 377 -3.19 21.53 -11.75
N MET A 378 -3.92 20.41 -11.79
CA MET A 378 -4.93 20.12 -12.81
C MET A 378 -6.01 21.22 -12.87
N LEU A 379 -6.44 21.69 -11.69
CA LEU A 379 -7.49 22.69 -11.56
C LEU A 379 -6.97 24.13 -11.63
N SER A 380 -5.66 24.34 -11.70
CA SER A 380 -5.03 25.67 -11.60
C SER A 380 -5.45 26.43 -10.33
N MET A 381 -5.54 25.71 -9.21
CA MET A 381 -5.87 26.21 -7.87
C MET A 381 -4.63 26.24 -6.98
N LYS A 382 -4.66 27.02 -5.90
CA LYS A 382 -3.63 26.99 -4.87
C LYS A 382 -3.78 25.72 -4.00
N LEU A 383 -2.69 25.27 -3.39
CA LEU A 383 -2.70 24.09 -2.53
C LEU A 383 -3.65 24.22 -1.33
N ASP A 384 -3.75 25.40 -0.74
CA ASP A 384 -4.62 25.70 0.40
C ASP A 384 -6.11 25.82 0.02
N GLU A 385 -6.41 25.99 -1.26
CA GLU A 385 -7.77 25.98 -1.80
C GLU A 385 -8.28 24.55 -2.07
N VAL A 386 -7.41 23.52 -2.00
CA VAL A 386 -7.78 22.13 -2.22
C VAL A 386 -7.58 21.31 -0.93
N ARG A 387 -8.67 20.71 -0.43
CA ARG A 387 -8.65 19.79 0.70
C ARG A 387 -9.04 18.39 0.25
N CYS A 388 -8.15 17.42 0.46
CA CYS A 388 -8.42 16.00 0.27
C CYS A 388 -8.65 15.34 1.63
N ILE A 389 -9.72 14.55 1.72
CA ILE A 389 -10.17 13.85 2.93
C ILE A 389 -10.27 12.37 2.57
N HIS A 390 -9.49 11.55 3.26
CA HIS A 390 -9.59 10.11 3.05
C HIS A 390 -10.92 9.58 3.58
N THR A 391 -11.60 8.81 2.74
CA THR A 391 -12.80 8.02 3.08
C THR A 391 -12.60 6.64 2.51
N GLU A 392 -12.79 5.61 3.30
CA GLU A 392 -12.53 4.22 2.90
C GLU A 392 -13.32 3.78 1.67
N SER A 393 -12.90 2.70 1.03
CA SER A 393 -13.59 2.01 -0.06
C SER A 393 -13.45 0.50 0.08
N ALA A 394 -14.15 -0.23 -0.78
CA ALA A 394 -14.24 -1.69 -0.75
C ALA A 394 -13.02 -2.38 -1.39
N GLY A 395 -11.83 -2.02 -0.98
CA GLY A 395 -10.55 -2.58 -1.42
C GLY A 395 -9.61 -1.54 -1.99
N CYS A 396 -8.32 -1.81 -1.86
CA CYS A 396 -7.24 -0.96 -2.37
C CYS A 396 -6.18 -1.80 -3.10
N TYR A 397 -5.38 -2.57 -2.36
CA TYR A 397 -4.33 -3.49 -2.81
C TYR A 397 -3.17 -2.84 -3.58
N GLY A 398 -3.07 -1.52 -3.55
CA GLY A 398 -2.10 -0.71 -4.26
C GLY A 398 -2.78 0.48 -4.95
N GLN A 399 -2.17 1.01 -6.01
CA GLN A 399 -2.75 2.13 -6.75
C GLN A 399 -3.79 1.64 -7.76
N ASN A 400 -5.06 1.59 -7.35
CA ASN A 400 -6.22 1.36 -8.21
C ASN A 400 -6.73 2.67 -8.84
N GLY A 401 -7.98 2.71 -9.33
CA GLY A 401 -8.59 3.89 -9.95
C GLY A 401 -8.94 5.06 -9.02
N ALA A 402 -8.61 4.99 -7.72
CA ALA A 402 -8.99 5.99 -6.71
C ALA A 402 -8.58 7.42 -7.04
N ASP A 403 -7.35 7.59 -7.53
CA ASP A 403 -6.79 8.91 -7.83
C ASP A 403 -7.42 9.50 -9.09
N ASP A 404 -7.67 8.65 -10.10
CA ASP A 404 -8.31 9.07 -11.34
C ASP A 404 -9.77 9.49 -11.10
N VAL A 405 -10.53 8.71 -10.32
CA VAL A 405 -11.92 9.05 -10.03
C VAL A 405 -12.03 10.29 -9.13
N ALA A 406 -11.03 10.56 -8.29
CA ALA A 406 -10.96 11.80 -7.52
C ALA A 406 -10.74 13.02 -8.44
N ALA A 407 -9.92 12.87 -9.48
CA ALA A 407 -9.72 13.87 -10.50
C ALA A 407 -11.00 14.11 -11.34
N ASP A 408 -11.70 13.02 -11.73
CA ASP A 408 -13.00 13.12 -12.39
C ASP A 408 -14.01 13.91 -11.55
N ALA A 409 -14.13 13.58 -10.27
CA ALA A 409 -15.05 14.24 -9.36
C ALA A 409 -14.71 15.73 -9.20
N ALA A 410 -13.43 16.06 -9.06
CA ALA A 410 -12.97 17.45 -8.93
C ALA A 410 -13.19 18.28 -10.20
N LEU A 411 -12.92 17.72 -11.39
CA LEU A 411 -13.22 18.36 -12.67
C LEU A 411 -14.72 18.65 -12.81
N LEU A 412 -15.57 17.67 -12.48
CA LEU A 412 -17.01 17.81 -12.64
C LEU A 412 -17.65 18.68 -11.54
N ALA A 413 -17.04 18.77 -10.34
CA ALA A 413 -17.44 19.75 -9.33
C ALA A 413 -17.20 21.20 -9.79
N ARG A 414 -16.18 21.47 -10.62
CA ARG A 414 -16.01 22.79 -11.28
C ARG A 414 -17.13 23.10 -12.24
N VAL A 415 -17.69 22.07 -12.88
CA VAL A 415 -18.80 22.20 -13.83
C VAL A 415 -20.13 22.44 -13.10
N MET A 416 -20.25 22.02 -11.84
CA MET A 416 -21.43 22.13 -10.98
C MET A 416 -21.11 22.78 -9.63
N PRO A 417 -20.60 24.02 -9.59
CA PRO A 417 -20.21 24.66 -8.33
C PRO A 417 -21.41 24.79 -7.37
N GLY A 418 -21.11 24.62 -6.07
CA GLY A 418 -22.09 24.63 -4.98
C GLY A 418 -22.86 23.32 -4.79
N ARG A 419 -22.64 22.31 -5.63
CA ARG A 419 -23.26 20.99 -5.49
C ARG A 419 -22.21 19.90 -5.31
N PRO A 420 -22.37 18.97 -4.36
CA PRO A 420 -21.51 17.80 -4.27
C PRO A 420 -21.70 16.93 -5.53
N VAL A 421 -20.60 16.54 -6.17
CA VAL A 421 -20.61 15.67 -7.35
C VAL A 421 -19.99 14.33 -6.97
N ARG A 422 -20.78 13.25 -7.05
CA ARG A 422 -20.30 11.88 -6.85
C ARG A 422 -19.99 11.25 -8.20
N VAL A 423 -18.76 10.77 -8.36
CA VAL A 423 -18.33 9.96 -9.50
C VAL A 423 -18.01 8.56 -9.01
N GLN A 424 -18.53 7.54 -9.67
CA GLN A 424 -18.17 6.14 -9.46
C GLN A 424 -17.94 5.49 -10.82
N LEU A 425 -16.85 4.75 -10.97
CA LEU A 425 -16.58 3.99 -12.18
C LEU A 425 -17.51 2.77 -12.27
N MET A 426 -17.73 2.29 -13.48
CA MET A 426 -18.30 0.97 -13.71
C MET A 426 -17.19 -0.09 -13.62
N ARG A 427 -17.55 -1.36 -13.42
CA ARG A 427 -16.55 -2.45 -13.28
C ARG A 427 -15.65 -2.57 -14.50
N ASP A 428 -16.23 -2.52 -15.68
CA ASP A 428 -15.51 -2.58 -16.95
C ASP A 428 -14.54 -1.39 -17.11
N GLN A 429 -14.95 -0.19 -16.71
CA GLN A 429 -14.10 1.01 -16.73
C GLN A 429 -12.93 0.91 -15.75
N GLU A 430 -13.18 0.43 -14.52
CA GLU A 430 -12.11 0.17 -13.55
C GLU A 430 -11.08 -0.79 -14.15
N ASN A 431 -11.53 -1.95 -14.60
CA ASN A 431 -10.67 -3.00 -15.12
C ASN A 431 -9.87 -2.60 -16.37
N GLN A 432 -10.42 -1.72 -17.21
CA GLN A 432 -9.76 -1.24 -18.43
C GLN A 432 -8.79 -0.09 -18.20
N TRP A 433 -8.95 0.68 -17.13
CA TRP A 433 -8.26 1.96 -16.97
C TRP A 433 -7.47 2.13 -15.67
N GLU A 434 -7.62 1.24 -14.68
CA GLU A 434 -6.74 1.29 -13.53
C GLU A 434 -5.26 1.08 -13.95
N PRO A 435 -4.28 1.59 -13.20
CA PRO A 435 -2.88 1.22 -13.43
C PRO A 435 -2.66 -0.22 -12.98
N TYR A 436 -2.13 -1.07 -13.86
CA TYR A 436 -1.95 -2.51 -13.57
C TYR A 436 -0.69 -2.80 -12.75
N ALA A 437 -0.65 -3.93 -12.06
CA ALA A 437 0.62 -4.53 -11.66
C ALA A 437 1.43 -4.84 -12.91
N PRO A 438 2.72 -4.45 -13.01
CA PRO A 438 3.53 -4.70 -14.18
C PRO A 438 3.64 -6.18 -14.53
N ALA A 439 3.58 -6.50 -15.83
CA ALA A 439 4.13 -7.74 -16.33
C ALA A 439 5.66 -7.71 -16.20
N MET A 440 6.24 -8.83 -15.79
CA MET A 440 7.67 -8.95 -15.51
C MET A 440 8.27 -10.20 -16.15
N SER A 441 9.54 -10.10 -16.52
CA SER A 441 10.37 -11.23 -16.92
C SER A 441 11.63 -11.24 -16.05
N THR A 442 12.05 -12.42 -15.60
CA THR A 442 13.29 -12.55 -14.84
C THR A 442 14.12 -13.69 -15.41
N GLN A 443 15.43 -13.62 -15.26
CA GLN A 443 16.37 -14.68 -15.62
C GLN A 443 17.33 -14.92 -14.46
N LEU A 444 17.40 -16.16 -14.01
CA LEU A 444 18.21 -16.56 -12.87
C LEU A 444 19.13 -17.71 -13.27
N ALA A 445 20.42 -17.57 -12.95
CA ALA A 445 21.42 -18.62 -13.04
C ALA A 445 22.11 -18.78 -11.70
N ALA A 446 22.10 -19.97 -11.14
CA ALA A 446 22.77 -20.27 -9.88
C ALA A 446 23.61 -21.53 -9.98
N SER A 447 24.74 -21.55 -9.28
CA SER A 447 25.73 -22.63 -9.36
C SER A 447 26.03 -23.23 -7.99
N LEU A 448 26.19 -24.56 -7.96
CA LEU A 448 26.71 -25.31 -6.83
C LEU A 448 28.19 -25.65 -7.05
N ASP A 449 28.97 -25.66 -5.97
CA ASP A 449 30.30 -26.25 -5.93
C ASP A 449 30.24 -27.78 -5.79
N ALA A 450 31.38 -28.43 -5.73
CA ALA A 450 31.49 -29.89 -5.58
C ALA A 450 30.94 -30.42 -4.23
N ASN A 451 30.76 -29.54 -3.23
CA ASN A 451 30.21 -29.88 -1.92
C ASN A 451 28.68 -29.57 -1.82
N GLY A 452 28.06 -29.16 -2.92
CA GLY A 452 26.64 -28.82 -2.96
C GLY A 452 26.30 -27.46 -2.31
N LYS A 453 27.27 -26.57 -2.12
CA LYS A 453 27.05 -25.19 -1.66
C LYS A 453 26.92 -24.23 -2.83
N ILE A 454 26.07 -23.20 -2.67
CA ILE A 454 25.91 -22.15 -3.69
C ILE A 454 27.23 -21.37 -3.79
N CYS A 455 27.79 -21.27 -5.01
CA CYS A 455 29.04 -20.56 -5.28
C CYS A 455 28.91 -19.38 -6.23
N ASP A 456 27.86 -19.28 -7.04
CA ASP A 456 27.59 -18.16 -7.93
C ASP A 456 26.09 -17.96 -8.10
N TRP A 457 25.65 -16.69 -8.18
CA TRP A 457 24.26 -16.29 -8.33
C TRP A 457 24.15 -15.09 -9.26
N GLN A 458 23.47 -15.25 -10.41
CA GLN A 458 23.27 -14.22 -11.42
C GLN A 458 21.77 -14.02 -11.62
N TYR A 459 21.25 -12.82 -11.36
CA TYR A 459 19.81 -12.54 -11.45
C TYR A 459 19.58 -11.25 -12.25
N GLU A 460 18.77 -11.34 -13.26
CA GLU A 460 18.35 -10.22 -14.11
C GLU A 460 16.84 -10.14 -14.16
N LEU A 461 16.29 -8.93 -14.12
CA LEU A 461 14.84 -8.72 -14.19
C LEU A 461 14.50 -7.52 -15.09
N TRP A 462 13.39 -7.62 -15.80
CA TRP A 462 12.81 -6.59 -16.65
C TRP A 462 11.45 -6.23 -16.12
N SER A 463 11.25 -4.95 -15.77
CA SER A 463 10.00 -4.45 -15.19
C SER A 463 9.75 -2.99 -15.53
N GLY A 464 8.50 -2.67 -15.81
CA GLY A 464 8.04 -1.27 -15.83
C GLY A 464 7.96 -0.65 -14.43
N SER A 465 7.50 0.59 -14.38
CA SER A 465 7.33 1.32 -13.14
C SER A 465 6.29 0.66 -12.22
N HIS A 466 6.62 0.62 -10.94
CA HIS A 466 5.70 0.28 -9.86
C HIS A 466 5.28 1.52 -9.04
N ASN A 467 5.48 2.73 -9.55
CA ASN A 467 5.25 3.97 -8.80
C ASN A 467 4.72 5.11 -9.68
N GLU A 468 3.66 4.85 -10.44
CA GLU A 468 2.96 5.91 -11.19
C GLU A 468 1.86 6.58 -10.34
N ARG A 469 2.11 6.72 -9.03
CA ARG A 469 1.23 7.40 -8.10
C ARG A 469 1.14 8.90 -8.38
N PRO A 470 0.03 9.58 -8.00
CA PRO A 470 -0.11 11.02 -8.21
C PRO A 470 0.97 11.81 -7.45
N GLY A 471 1.25 12.98 -7.91
CA GLY A 471 2.22 13.95 -7.41
C GLY A 471 2.24 15.14 -8.34
N ASN A 472 1.78 14.91 -9.59
CA ASN A 472 1.50 15.92 -10.60
C ASN A 472 0.29 15.51 -11.45
N ALA A 473 -0.32 16.47 -12.13
CA ALA A 473 -1.54 16.27 -12.92
C ALA A 473 -1.34 15.31 -14.10
N GLY A 474 -0.14 15.26 -14.68
CA GLY A 474 0.17 14.41 -15.81
C GLY A 474 0.05 12.90 -15.51
N LYS A 475 0.03 12.49 -14.24
CA LYS A 475 -0.17 11.09 -13.82
C LYS A 475 -1.65 10.69 -13.66
N LEU A 476 -2.58 11.63 -13.80
CA LEU A 476 -4.03 11.41 -13.70
C LEU A 476 -4.64 11.26 -15.10
N ILE A 477 -5.32 10.14 -15.36
CA ILE A 477 -5.96 9.90 -16.67
C ILE A 477 -6.93 11.02 -17.05
N PRO A 478 -7.80 11.53 -16.17
CA PRO A 478 -8.67 12.65 -16.54
C PRO A 478 -7.91 13.86 -17.07
N ALA A 479 -6.78 14.21 -16.46
CA ALA A 479 -5.95 15.33 -16.87
C ALA A 479 -5.28 15.14 -18.24
N GLN A 480 -4.93 13.89 -18.59
CA GLN A 480 -4.38 13.55 -19.91
C GLN A 480 -5.43 13.61 -21.03
N LEU A 481 -6.72 13.49 -20.72
CA LEU A 481 -7.81 13.48 -21.69
C LEU A 481 -8.35 14.87 -22.04
N LEU A 482 -7.96 15.93 -21.32
CA LEU A 482 -8.43 17.30 -21.56
C LEU A 482 -7.98 17.83 -22.93
N ALA A 483 -8.65 18.84 -23.46
CA ALA A 483 -8.27 19.51 -24.71
C ALA A 483 -6.85 20.10 -24.65
N LYS A 484 -6.44 20.54 -23.46
CA LYS A 484 -5.05 20.89 -23.13
C LYS A 484 -4.50 19.84 -22.16
N PRO A 485 -4.00 18.71 -22.68
CA PRO A 485 -3.63 17.58 -21.85
C PRO A 485 -2.37 17.87 -21.03
N PHE A 486 -2.37 17.36 -19.80
CA PHE A 486 -1.15 17.29 -18.98
C PHE A 486 -0.33 16.08 -19.43
N ILE A 487 0.92 16.30 -19.76
CA ILE A 487 1.81 15.24 -20.25
C ILE A 487 2.46 14.54 -19.03
N PRO A 488 2.40 13.21 -18.94
CA PRO A 488 3.06 12.49 -17.86
C PRO A 488 4.58 12.61 -17.97
N SER A 489 5.25 12.82 -16.83
CA SER A 489 6.70 12.74 -16.76
C SER A 489 7.15 11.30 -16.99
N PRO A 490 8.31 11.05 -17.62
CA PRO A 490 8.87 9.71 -17.75
C PRO A 490 9.01 9.02 -16.38
N SER A 491 8.68 7.73 -16.35
CA SER A 491 8.81 6.91 -15.15
C SER A 491 10.26 6.85 -14.68
N GLN A 492 10.46 6.82 -13.37
CA GLN A 492 11.76 6.70 -12.74
C GLN A 492 11.83 5.45 -11.87
N PRO A 493 12.98 4.79 -11.77
CA PRO A 493 13.16 3.67 -10.85
C PRO A 493 13.06 4.15 -9.40
N MET A 494 12.49 3.33 -8.53
CA MET A 494 12.52 3.56 -7.09
C MET A 494 13.87 3.06 -6.54
N PRO A 495 14.62 3.92 -5.80
CA PRO A 495 15.89 3.48 -5.24
C PRO A 495 15.72 2.41 -4.16
N MET A 496 16.71 1.55 -4.00
CA MET A 496 16.79 0.61 -2.88
C MET A 496 16.94 1.39 -1.55
N PRO A 497 16.44 0.88 -0.42
CA PRO A 497 15.79 -0.42 -0.21
C PRO A 497 14.30 -0.45 -0.59
N GLU A 498 13.70 0.67 -0.99
CA GLU A 498 12.28 0.69 -1.39
C GLU A 498 12.04 -0.24 -2.58
N GLY A 499 12.77 -0.07 -3.66
CA GLY A 499 12.68 -0.85 -4.87
C GLY A 499 11.28 -0.88 -5.51
N GLY A 500 11.23 -1.21 -6.77
CA GLY A 500 10.01 -1.39 -7.55
C GLY A 500 9.87 -2.83 -8.02
N GLY A 501 10.18 -3.08 -9.29
CA GLY A 501 10.30 -4.42 -9.84
C GLY A 501 11.40 -5.24 -9.18
N ASP A 502 12.42 -4.59 -8.69
CA ASP A 502 13.58 -5.15 -7.99
C ASP A 502 13.38 -5.41 -6.49
N ARG A 503 12.20 -5.11 -5.94
CA ARG A 503 11.90 -5.38 -4.52
C ARG A 503 12.06 -6.86 -4.22
N ASN A 504 12.90 -7.21 -3.22
CA ASN A 504 13.29 -8.57 -2.87
C ASN A 504 14.02 -9.35 -3.99
N ALA A 505 14.62 -8.67 -4.98
CA ALA A 505 15.45 -9.33 -5.98
C ALA A 505 16.83 -9.72 -5.44
N ILE A 506 17.34 -9.02 -4.43
CA ILE A 506 18.57 -9.39 -3.72
C ILE A 506 18.24 -10.52 -2.75
N PRO A 507 18.79 -11.73 -2.93
CA PRO A 507 18.55 -12.83 -2.01
C PRO A 507 19.25 -12.58 -0.67
N LEU A 508 18.56 -12.88 0.44
CA LEU A 508 19.12 -12.77 1.80
C LEU A 508 20.08 -13.90 2.17
N TYR A 509 20.18 -14.88 1.31
CA TYR A 509 21.09 -16.02 1.55
C TYR A 509 22.56 -15.58 1.51
N THR A 510 23.38 -16.28 2.30
CA THR A 510 24.83 -16.09 2.32
C THR A 510 25.42 -16.67 1.03
N LEU A 511 25.78 -15.78 0.12
CA LEU A 511 26.33 -16.13 -1.19
C LEU A 511 27.71 -15.52 -1.37
N PRO A 512 28.75 -16.31 -1.72
CA PRO A 512 30.11 -15.80 -1.90
C PRO A 512 30.24 -14.90 -3.13
N LYS A 513 29.42 -15.15 -4.18
CA LYS A 513 29.37 -14.36 -5.40
C LYS A 513 27.93 -14.19 -5.85
N ALA A 514 27.52 -12.96 -6.09
CA ALA A 514 26.20 -12.65 -6.61
C ALA A 514 26.21 -11.37 -7.45
N LYS A 515 25.41 -11.35 -8.52
CA LYS A 515 25.12 -10.14 -9.27
C LYS A 515 23.63 -10.06 -9.57
N VAL A 516 23.03 -8.90 -9.27
CA VAL A 516 21.61 -8.64 -9.53
C VAL A 516 21.48 -7.37 -10.35
N VAL A 517 20.80 -7.47 -11.50
CA VAL A 517 20.60 -6.36 -12.43
C VAL A 517 19.12 -6.12 -12.63
N ASN A 518 18.69 -4.89 -12.43
CA ASN A 518 17.35 -4.40 -12.76
C ASN A 518 17.40 -3.65 -14.11
N HIS A 519 16.77 -4.22 -15.13
CA HIS A 519 16.51 -3.57 -16.41
C HIS A 519 15.19 -2.80 -16.29
N PHE A 520 15.25 -1.60 -15.75
CA PHE A 520 14.06 -0.77 -15.56
C PHE A 520 13.56 -0.24 -16.91
N LEU A 521 12.25 -0.39 -17.17
CA LEU A 521 11.58 0.02 -18.40
C LEU A 521 10.82 1.34 -18.15
N PRO A 522 11.33 2.50 -18.61
CA PRO A 522 10.68 3.79 -18.42
C PRO A 522 9.32 3.91 -19.11
N VAL A 523 9.16 3.15 -20.20
CA VAL A 523 7.94 3.12 -21.02
C VAL A 523 7.51 1.67 -21.22
N THR A 524 6.23 1.40 -20.95
CA THR A 524 5.61 0.07 -21.13
C THR A 524 4.34 0.17 -21.97
N PRO A 525 3.90 -0.93 -22.61
CA PRO A 525 2.69 -0.93 -23.44
C PRO A 525 1.42 -0.54 -22.69
N LEU A 526 1.32 -0.88 -21.42
CA LEU A 526 0.19 -0.55 -20.54
C LEU A 526 0.67 0.32 -19.38
N ARG A 527 -0.22 1.16 -18.85
CA ARG A 527 0.01 1.94 -17.64
C ARG A 527 0.14 0.99 -16.44
N THR A 528 1.23 1.11 -15.71
CA THR A 528 1.52 0.24 -14.57
C THR A 528 1.78 1.04 -13.31
N SER A 529 1.48 0.47 -12.15
CA SER A 529 1.84 1.02 -10.85
C SER A 529 1.89 -0.04 -9.75
N ALA A 530 1.85 0.42 -8.50
CA ALA A 530 2.02 -0.42 -7.33
C ALA A 530 0.83 -1.38 -7.14
N MET A 531 1.12 -2.66 -7.15
CA MET A 531 0.32 -3.73 -6.57
C MET A 531 0.96 -4.13 -5.24
N ARG A 532 0.17 -4.55 -4.25
CA ARG A 532 0.65 -5.06 -2.97
C ARG A 532 1.83 -6.00 -3.15
N SER A 533 2.93 -5.77 -2.46
CA SER A 533 4.25 -6.43 -2.57
C SER A 533 5.12 -6.11 -3.79
N LEU A 534 4.61 -5.42 -4.83
CA LEU A 534 5.38 -5.01 -6.01
C LEU A 534 6.13 -6.20 -6.66
N GLY A 535 7.45 -6.04 -6.90
CA GLY A 535 8.31 -7.08 -7.47
C GLY A 535 8.56 -8.29 -6.57
N ALA A 536 8.37 -8.16 -5.24
CA ALA A 536 8.63 -9.23 -4.29
C ALA A 536 7.87 -10.52 -4.59
N HIS A 537 6.66 -10.43 -5.18
CA HIS A 537 5.87 -11.60 -5.54
C HIS A 537 6.60 -12.51 -6.54
N ILE A 538 7.05 -11.97 -7.67
CA ILE A 538 7.74 -12.75 -8.70
C ILE A 538 9.20 -13.04 -8.32
N ASN A 539 9.88 -12.09 -7.63
CA ASN A 539 11.28 -12.28 -7.27
C ASN A 539 11.45 -13.41 -6.26
N LEU A 540 10.60 -13.48 -5.23
CA LEU A 540 10.63 -14.59 -4.28
C LEU A 540 10.09 -15.90 -4.88
N PHE A 541 9.15 -15.84 -5.84
CA PHE A 541 8.78 -17.04 -6.61
C PHE A 541 10.00 -17.61 -7.35
N ALA A 542 10.81 -16.76 -7.97
CA ALA A 542 12.01 -17.18 -8.70
C ALA A 542 13.13 -17.66 -7.76
N ILE A 543 13.44 -16.87 -6.73
CA ILE A 543 14.52 -17.16 -5.76
C ILE A 543 14.21 -18.45 -5.02
N GLU A 544 13.04 -18.58 -4.43
CA GLU A 544 12.65 -19.73 -3.62
C GLU A 544 12.45 -21.01 -4.48
N GLY A 545 12.01 -20.83 -5.74
CA GLY A 545 11.99 -21.90 -6.72
C GLY A 545 13.38 -22.42 -7.05
N MET A 546 14.35 -21.54 -7.25
CA MET A 546 15.74 -21.90 -7.52
C MET A 546 16.38 -22.57 -6.27
N MET A 547 16.10 -22.08 -5.06
CA MET A 547 16.59 -22.70 -3.82
C MET A 547 16.15 -24.15 -3.70
N ASP A 548 14.93 -24.51 -4.09
CA ASP A 548 14.45 -25.89 -4.08
C ASP A 548 15.11 -26.74 -5.20
N GLU A 549 15.34 -26.19 -6.39
CA GLU A 549 16.06 -26.89 -7.45
C GLU A 549 17.52 -27.20 -7.05
N LEU A 550 18.18 -26.23 -6.42
CA LEU A 550 19.54 -26.42 -5.92
C LEU A 550 19.60 -27.42 -4.75
N ALA A 551 18.62 -27.37 -3.83
CA ALA A 551 18.49 -28.33 -2.75
C ALA A 551 18.32 -29.76 -3.27
N ALA A 552 17.44 -29.95 -4.26
CA ALA A 552 17.25 -31.25 -4.92
C ALA A 552 18.53 -31.73 -5.62
N ALA A 553 19.23 -30.85 -6.32
CA ALA A 553 20.50 -31.17 -6.99
C ALA A 553 21.63 -31.51 -5.99
N ALA A 554 21.62 -30.91 -4.82
CA ALA A 554 22.54 -31.19 -3.72
C ALA A 554 22.10 -32.39 -2.86
N HIS A 555 20.95 -33.02 -3.14
CA HIS A 555 20.33 -34.08 -2.34
C HIS A 555 20.13 -33.72 -0.85
N VAL A 556 19.73 -32.45 -0.60
CA VAL A 556 19.48 -31.89 0.72
C VAL A 556 17.99 -31.51 0.85
N ASP A 557 17.41 -31.71 2.05
CA ASP A 557 16.07 -31.22 2.35
C ASP A 557 15.98 -29.69 2.09
N PRO A 558 14.94 -29.17 1.45
CA PRO A 558 14.86 -27.77 1.07
C PRO A 558 14.87 -26.78 2.25
N VAL A 559 14.37 -27.16 3.43
CA VAL A 559 14.47 -26.33 4.64
C VAL A 559 15.89 -26.33 5.16
N GLU A 560 16.52 -27.51 5.24
CA GLU A 560 17.91 -27.63 5.67
C GLU A 560 18.87 -26.92 4.71
N PHE A 561 18.60 -26.98 3.40
CA PHE A 561 19.40 -26.25 2.41
C PHE A 561 19.36 -24.73 2.63
N ARG A 562 18.18 -24.17 2.96
CA ARG A 562 18.05 -22.75 3.32
C ARG A 562 18.81 -22.40 4.60
N ARG A 563 18.74 -23.25 5.62
CA ARG A 563 19.48 -23.06 6.88
C ARG A 563 21.00 -23.02 6.69
N ARG A 564 21.53 -23.88 5.81
CA ARG A 564 22.98 -23.92 5.50
C ARG A 564 23.49 -22.67 4.77
N HIS A 565 22.60 -21.88 4.18
CA HIS A 565 22.91 -20.68 3.42
C HIS A 565 22.36 -19.42 4.10
N MET A 566 22.14 -19.44 5.43
CA MET A 566 21.54 -18.34 6.16
C MET A 566 22.32 -18.06 7.44
N ASP A 567 22.78 -16.82 7.62
CA ASP A 567 23.51 -16.40 8.82
C ASP A 567 22.66 -15.48 9.73
N ASP A 568 21.56 -14.91 9.24
CA ASP A 568 20.67 -14.07 10.04
C ASP A 568 19.87 -14.89 11.06
N PRO A 569 20.07 -14.66 12.39
CA PRO A 569 19.42 -15.46 13.43
C PRO A 569 17.90 -15.28 13.46
N ARG A 570 17.37 -14.10 13.04
CA ARG A 570 15.93 -13.87 12.96
C ARG A 570 15.32 -14.63 11.78
N ALA A 571 16.04 -14.68 10.66
CA ALA A 571 15.63 -15.49 9.51
C ALA A 571 15.62 -16.98 9.85
N LEU A 572 16.66 -17.48 10.54
CA LEU A 572 16.71 -18.87 11.01
C LEU A 572 15.55 -19.20 11.95
N ASP A 573 15.22 -18.32 12.89
CA ASP A 573 14.12 -18.52 13.85
C ASP A 573 12.75 -18.64 13.14
N VAL A 574 12.44 -17.79 12.17
CA VAL A 574 11.18 -17.90 11.43
C VAL A 574 11.13 -19.16 10.55
N ILE A 575 12.27 -19.56 9.94
CA ILE A 575 12.37 -20.79 9.14
C ILE A 575 12.13 -22.01 10.03
N GLU A 576 12.80 -22.12 11.18
CA GLU A 576 12.65 -23.21 12.12
C GLU A 576 11.24 -23.28 12.71
N ARG A 577 10.69 -22.14 13.08
CA ARG A 577 9.34 -22.05 13.65
C ARG A 577 8.27 -22.49 12.66
N ALA A 578 8.35 -22.02 11.40
CA ALA A 578 7.41 -22.44 10.36
C ALA A 578 7.52 -23.94 10.07
N ALA A 579 8.73 -24.48 9.93
CA ALA A 579 8.96 -25.89 9.65
C ALA A 579 8.50 -26.78 10.81
N SER A 580 8.83 -26.44 12.05
CA SER A 580 8.43 -27.18 13.25
C SER A 580 6.91 -27.19 13.44
N GLN A 581 6.26 -26.02 13.37
CA GLN A 581 4.82 -25.88 13.55
C GLN A 581 4.02 -26.60 12.46
N PHE A 582 4.52 -26.57 11.23
CA PHE A 582 3.95 -27.34 10.12
C PHE A 582 4.12 -28.85 10.29
N GLY A 583 5.12 -29.32 11.06
CA GLY A 583 5.50 -30.73 11.13
C GLY A 583 6.26 -31.18 9.86
N TRP A 584 7.15 -30.32 9.34
CA TRP A 584 7.86 -30.54 8.07
C TRP A 584 8.57 -31.90 8.01
N ASN A 585 9.23 -32.32 9.08
CA ASN A 585 9.97 -33.57 9.14
C ASN A 585 9.07 -34.80 9.28
N GLN A 586 7.79 -34.63 9.65
CA GLN A 586 6.80 -35.71 9.80
C GLN A 586 5.85 -35.78 8.56
N ARG A 587 6.10 -34.98 7.52
CA ARG A 587 5.25 -34.97 6.31
C ARG A 587 5.26 -36.33 5.63
N GLN A 588 4.07 -36.83 5.30
CA GLN A 588 3.92 -38.12 4.64
C GLN A 588 3.65 -37.89 3.15
N ARG A 589 4.48 -38.48 2.29
CA ARG A 589 4.25 -38.45 0.85
C ARG A 589 2.99 -39.25 0.50
N ARG A 590 2.09 -38.59 -0.21
CA ARG A 590 0.86 -39.17 -0.75
C ARG A 590 0.76 -38.84 -2.23
N ARG A 591 0.10 -39.70 -2.99
CA ARG A 591 -0.12 -39.45 -4.41
C ARG A 591 -0.83 -38.12 -4.61
N ASP A 592 -0.37 -37.33 -5.57
CA ASP A 592 -0.91 -36.02 -5.97
C ASP A 592 -0.85 -34.93 -4.88
N HIS A 593 -0.26 -35.21 -3.73
CA HIS A 593 0.07 -34.20 -2.71
C HIS A 593 1.47 -33.69 -2.92
N GLY A 594 1.66 -32.41 -2.60
CA GLY A 594 2.96 -31.77 -2.62
C GLY A 594 3.14 -30.80 -1.46
N PHE A 595 4.38 -30.67 -1.03
CA PHE A 595 4.81 -29.82 0.05
C PHE A 595 5.80 -28.78 -0.48
N GLY A 596 5.59 -27.53 -0.10
CA GLY A 596 6.48 -26.43 -0.48
C GLY A 596 6.84 -25.57 0.72
N PHE A 597 8.03 -25.02 0.69
CA PHE A 597 8.54 -24.11 1.70
C PHE A 597 9.13 -22.89 1.03
N ALA A 598 8.99 -21.71 1.67
CA ALA A 598 9.64 -20.50 1.22
C ALA A 598 9.87 -19.52 2.38
N PHE A 599 10.82 -18.62 2.19
CA PHE A 599 11.22 -17.60 3.14
C PHE A 599 11.40 -16.23 2.44
N GLY A 600 11.21 -15.15 3.18
CA GLY A 600 11.58 -13.81 2.77
C GLY A 600 11.48 -12.82 3.90
N GLN A 601 12.33 -11.80 3.88
CA GLN A 601 12.17 -10.59 4.65
C GLN A 601 11.69 -9.50 3.69
N TYR A 602 10.51 -8.93 3.90
CA TYR A 602 9.97 -7.95 2.98
C TYR A 602 10.89 -6.73 2.85
N LYS A 603 11.23 -6.35 1.61
CA LYS A 603 12.23 -5.32 1.27
C LYS A 603 13.64 -5.60 1.83
N ASN A 604 13.91 -6.73 2.38
CA ASN A 604 15.14 -7.06 3.12
C ASN A 604 15.39 -6.20 4.38
N ILE A 605 14.38 -5.45 4.84
CA ILE A 605 14.44 -4.56 6.01
C ILE A 605 13.18 -4.58 6.88
N MET A 606 12.07 -5.16 6.42
CA MET A 606 10.79 -5.20 7.13
C MET A 606 10.57 -6.57 7.79
N ALA A 607 9.32 -6.99 7.95
CA ALA A 607 8.97 -8.24 8.60
C ALA A 607 9.52 -9.47 7.86
N TYR A 608 9.97 -10.45 8.64
CA TYR A 608 10.38 -11.77 8.17
C TYR A 608 9.17 -12.69 8.14
N VAL A 609 9.05 -13.50 7.09
CA VAL A 609 8.02 -14.52 6.95
C VAL A 609 8.63 -15.78 6.35
N ALA A 610 8.47 -16.91 7.03
CA ALA A 610 8.65 -18.22 6.43
C ALA A 610 7.32 -18.96 6.46
N LEU A 611 7.03 -19.72 5.41
CA LEU A 611 5.82 -20.52 5.38
C LEU A 611 5.98 -21.85 4.66
N ALA A 612 5.21 -22.83 5.13
CA ALA A 612 5.08 -24.15 4.55
C ALA A 612 3.66 -24.37 4.05
N VAL A 613 3.53 -25.04 2.92
CA VAL A 613 2.26 -25.29 2.24
C VAL A 613 2.12 -26.77 1.93
N GLU A 614 0.92 -27.33 2.12
CA GLU A 614 0.51 -28.64 1.58
C GLU A 614 -0.61 -28.41 0.57
N ILE A 615 -0.45 -28.99 -0.62
CA ILE A 615 -1.46 -28.95 -1.69
C ILE A 615 -1.83 -30.37 -2.13
N ARG A 616 -2.97 -30.45 -2.85
CA ARG A 616 -3.36 -31.61 -3.67
C ARG A 616 -3.71 -31.13 -5.07
N VAL A 617 -3.15 -31.80 -6.08
CA VAL A 617 -3.46 -31.55 -7.49
C VAL A 617 -4.50 -32.58 -7.99
N GLU A 618 -5.57 -32.11 -8.55
CA GLU A 618 -6.57 -32.98 -9.16
C GLU A 618 -6.14 -33.35 -10.60
N ARG A 619 -5.75 -34.59 -10.82
CA ARG A 619 -5.20 -35.05 -12.12
C ARG A 619 -6.17 -34.99 -13.29
N SER A 620 -7.47 -34.95 -13.04
CA SER A 620 -8.48 -34.88 -14.10
C SER A 620 -8.66 -33.48 -14.69
N THR A 621 -8.43 -32.44 -13.86
CA THR A 621 -8.74 -31.05 -14.21
C THR A 621 -7.53 -30.10 -14.13
N GLY A 622 -6.46 -30.50 -13.45
CA GLY A 622 -5.34 -29.62 -13.10
C GLY A 622 -5.71 -28.61 -11.99
N ALA A 623 -6.81 -28.81 -11.27
CA ALA A 623 -7.18 -27.96 -10.14
C ALA A 623 -6.23 -28.16 -8.97
N VAL A 624 -5.87 -27.06 -8.31
CA VAL A 624 -4.97 -27.03 -7.14
C VAL A 624 -5.79 -26.73 -5.91
N HIS A 625 -5.77 -27.66 -4.95
CA HIS A 625 -6.40 -27.51 -3.65
C HIS A 625 -5.33 -27.25 -2.58
N ILE A 626 -5.37 -26.10 -1.94
CA ILE A 626 -4.48 -25.76 -0.84
C ILE A 626 -5.10 -26.33 0.44
N LEU A 627 -4.44 -27.35 1.03
CA LEU A 627 -4.97 -28.05 2.18
C LEU A 627 -4.62 -27.33 3.48
N ARG A 628 -3.37 -26.91 3.63
CA ARG A 628 -2.92 -26.14 4.80
C ARG A 628 -1.75 -25.23 4.47
N VAL A 629 -1.71 -24.12 5.18
CA VAL A 629 -0.58 -23.18 5.18
C VAL A 629 -0.22 -22.89 6.64
N THR A 630 1.06 -22.97 6.98
CA THR A 630 1.59 -22.51 8.27
C THR A 630 2.63 -21.44 8.01
N ALA A 631 2.45 -20.26 8.57
CA ALA A 631 3.37 -19.14 8.46
C ALA A 631 3.93 -18.75 9.83
N ALA A 632 5.24 -18.56 9.95
CA ALA A 632 5.87 -17.91 11.08
C ALA A 632 6.29 -16.50 10.70
N VAL A 633 6.04 -15.53 11.57
CA VAL A 633 6.20 -14.11 11.31
C VAL A 633 6.94 -13.42 12.44
N ASP A 634 7.99 -12.67 12.10
CA ASP A 634 8.69 -11.78 13.01
C ASP A 634 8.59 -10.34 12.46
N CYS A 635 7.82 -9.50 13.13
CA CYS A 635 7.65 -8.09 12.79
C CYS A 635 8.23 -7.13 13.85
N GLY A 636 9.22 -7.60 14.60
CA GLY A 636 9.71 -6.87 15.77
C GLY A 636 8.67 -6.91 16.90
N GLN A 637 8.42 -5.78 17.55
CA GLN A 637 7.35 -5.72 18.56
C GLN A 637 5.98 -5.71 17.89
N GLY A 638 5.18 -6.75 18.17
CA GLY A 638 3.80 -6.83 17.71
C GLY A 638 2.90 -5.85 18.46
N VAL A 639 2.17 -4.99 17.74
CA VAL A 639 1.24 -4.04 18.37
C VAL A 639 -0.14 -4.67 18.57
N ASN A 640 -0.74 -5.19 17.49
CA ASN A 640 -2.03 -5.84 17.52
C ASN A 640 -1.92 -7.24 16.89
N PRO A 641 -1.82 -8.29 17.70
CA PRO A 641 -1.62 -9.66 17.20
C PRO A 641 -2.71 -10.14 16.22
N ASP A 642 -3.97 -9.81 16.46
CA ASP A 642 -5.08 -10.14 15.56
C ASP A 642 -4.92 -9.42 14.21
N GLY A 643 -4.62 -8.12 14.23
CA GLY A 643 -4.36 -7.33 13.02
C GLY A 643 -3.19 -7.88 12.21
N ILE A 644 -2.11 -8.33 12.88
CA ILE A 644 -0.95 -8.94 12.21
C ILE A 644 -1.37 -10.25 11.53
N ARG A 645 -2.09 -11.15 12.22
CA ARG A 645 -2.58 -12.41 11.65
C ARG A 645 -3.45 -12.15 10.44
N ASN A 646 -4.43 -11.25 10.54
CA ASN A 646 -5.32 -10.88 9.44
C ASN A 646 -4.57 -10.39 8.20
N GLN A 647 -3.47 -9.63 8.37
CA GLN A 647 -2.67 -9.15 7.24
C GLN A 647 -1.87 -10.28 6.57
N ILE A 648 -1.34 -11.21 7.33
CA ILE A 648 -0.62 -12.38 6.81
C ILE A 648 -1.58 -13.34 6.12
N GLU A 649 -2.71 -13.67 6.73
CA GLU A 649 -3.75 -14.52 6.14
C GLU A 649 -4.28 -13.92 4.83
N GLY A 650 -4.66 -12.63 4.84
CA GLY A 650 -5.08 -11.92 3.64
C GLY A 650 -3.98 -11.85 2.57
N GLY A 651 -2.71 -11.79 2.96
CA GLY A 651 -1.56 -11.86 2.05
C GLY A 651 -1.40 -13.23 1.42
N ILE A 652 -1.57 -14.29 2.20
CA ILE A 652 -1.56 -15.69 1.74
C ILE A 652 -2.68 -15.93 0.73
N LEU A 653 -3.92 -15.53 1.04
CA LEU A 653 -5.07 -15.70 0.16
C LEU A 653 -4.89 -14.95 -1.16
N GLN A 654 -4.49 -13.69 -1.10
CA GLN A 654 -4.32 -12.86 -2.29
C GLN A 654 -3.17 -13.35 -3.18
N SER A 655 -2.03 -13.71 -2.59
CA SER A 655 -0.91 -14.29 -3.33
C SER A 655 -1.28 -15.63 -3.98
N SER A 656 -2.06 -16.46 -3.29
CA SER A 656 -2.57 -17.72 -3.86
C SER A 656 -3.42 -17.46 -5.11
N SER A 657 -4.29 -16.44 -5.07
CA SER A 657 -5.11 -16.03 -6.20
C SER A 657 -4.24 -15.59 -7.38
N TRP A 658 -3.30 -14.69 -7.18
CA TRP A 658 -2.40 -14.21 -8.23
C TRP A 658 -1.52 -15.33 -8.80
N THR A 659 -1.01 -16.18 -7.93
CA THR A 659 -0.11 -17.27 -8.34
C THR A 659 -0.83 -18.34 -9.16
N LEU A 660 -2.10 -18.60 -8.86
CA LEU A 660 -2.84 -19.70 -9.47
C LEU A 660 -3.74 -19.27 -10.63
N TYR A 661 -4.35 -18.07 -10.61
CA TYR A 661 -5.47 -17.77 -11.51
C TYR A 661 -5.34 -16.46 -12.28
N GLU A 662 -4.73 -15.41 -11.71
CA GLU A 662 -4.95 -14.04 -12.16
C GLU A 662 -3.98 -13.59 -13.25
N LYS A 663 -4.52 -13.17 -14.38
CA LYS A 663 -3.81 -12.47 -15.45
C LYS A 663 -4.76 -11.58 -16.22
N LEU A 664 -4.29 -10.39 -16.59
CA LEU A 664 -5.01 -9.49 -17.48
C LEU A 664 -5.14 -10.09 -18.87
N GLN A 665 -6.36 -10.11 -19.39
CA GLN A 665 -6.64 -10.48 -20.78
C GLN A 665 -6.77 -9.21 -21.62
N PHE A 666 -6.13 -9.19 -22.77
CA PHE A 666 -6.22 -8.09 -23.74
C PHE A 666 -5.96 -8.60 -25.16
N THR A 667 -6.36 -7.84 -26.14
CA THR A 667 -6.07 -8.00 -27.55
C THR A 667 -5.21 -6.82 -28.02
N PRO A 668 -4.71 -6.80 -29.26
CA PRO A 668 -4.06 -5.61 -29.80
C PRO A 668 -4.95 -4.35 -29.78
N ASP A 669 -6.27 -4.51 -29.75
CA ASP A 669 -7.22 -3.41 -29.84
C ASP A 669 -7.80 -2.95 -28.49
N ALA A 670 -7.86 -3.83 -27.48
CA ALA A 670 -8.55 -3.52 -26.21
C ALA A 670 -8.18 -4.45 -25.05
N ILE A 671 -8.40 -3.98 -23.84
CA ILE A 671 -8.46 -4.82 -22.62
C ILE A 671 -9.78 -5.59 -22.62
N THR A 672 -9.71 -6.91 -22.44
CA THR A 672 -10.87 -7.81 -22.45
C THR A 672 -11.24 -8.37 -21.08
N SER A 673 -10.42 -8.14 -20.05
CA SER A 673 -10.76 -8.41 -18.64
C SER A 673 -11.68 -7.31 -18.10
N VAL A 674 -12.99 -7.40 -18.42
CA VAL A 674 -13.97 -6.36 -18.09
C VAL A 674 -14.87 -6.70 -16.90
N ASP A 675 -14.85 -7.94 -16.46
CA ASP A 675 -15.67 -8.46 -15.36
C ASP A 675 -15.01 -9.66 -14.66
N TRP A 676 -15.69 -10.25 -13.67
CA TRP A 676 -15.18 -11.40 -12.92
C TRP A 676 -15.24 -12.74 -13.68
N ALA A 677 -15.89 -12.79 -14.84
CA ALA A 677 -15.85 -13.96 -15.71
C ALA A 677 -14.59 -13.94 -16.60
N SER A 678 -14.26 -12.77 -17.13
CA SER A 678 -13.07 -12.55 -17.96
C SER A 678 -11.78 -12.33 -17.13
N TYR A 679 -11.92 -12.08 -15.83
CA TYR A 679 -10.80 -12.00 -14.88
C TYR A 679 -11.10 -12.85 -13.65
N PRO A 680 -10.84 -14.16 -13.70
CA PRO A 680 -11.13 -15.05 -12.58
C PRO A 680 -10.19 -14.80 -11.41
N ILE A 681 -10.76 -14.69 -10.21
CA ILE A 681 -10.07 -14.64 -8.92
C ILE A 681 -10.36 -15.90 -8.13
N MET A 682 -9.57 -16.16 -7.08
CA MET A 682 -9.84 -17.23 -6.13
C MET A 682 -11.24 -17.07 -5.52
N ARG A 683 -12.05 -18.11 -5.58
CA ARG A 683 -13.39 -18.16 -4.99
C ARG A 683 -13.34 -18.80 -3.61
N TYR A 684 -14.38 -18.60 -2.81
CA TYR A 684 -14.51 -19.19 -1.48
C TYR A 684 -14.29 -20.72 -1.47
N SER A 685 -14.73 -21.43 -2.50
CA SER A 685 -14.52 -22.87 -2.66
C SER A 685 -13.04 -23.28 -2.85
N ASN A 686 -12.15 -22.35 -3.18
CA ASN A 686 -10.75 -22.61 -3.52
C ASN A 686 -9.77 -22.06 -2.46
N VAL A 687 -10.28 -21.42 -1.39
CA VAL A 687 -9.42 -20.91 -0.32
C VAL A 687 -8.71 -22.07 0.41
N PRO A 688 -7.53 -21.83 1.01
CA PRO A 688 -6.88 -22.82 1.86
C PRO A 688 -7.83 -23.34 2.94
N GLN A 689 -7.85 -24.67 3.13
CA GLN A 689 -8.73 -25.29 4.14
C GLN A 689 -8.29 -24.94 5.58
N LYS A 690 -6.99 -24.74 5.80
CA LYS A 690 -6.44 -24.27 7.07
C LYS A 690 -5.30 -23.29 6.82
N VAL A 691 -5.35 -22.14 7.51
CA VAL A 691 -4.22 -21.21 7.61
C VAL A 691 -3.89 -21.05 9.09
N GLU A 692 -2.62 -21.15 9.42
CA GLU A 692 -2.10 -20.97 10.77
C GLU A 692 -0.96 -19.98 10.75
N VAL A 693 -1.06 -18.92 11.56
CA VAL A 693 -0.05 -17.86 11.67
C VAL A 693 0.53 -17.85 13.08
N VAL A 694 1.82 -18.12 13.17
CA VAL A 694 2.61 -18.12 14.40
C VAL A 694 3.38 -16.81 14.48
N LEU A 695 3.10 -15.99 15.49
CA LEU A 695 3.81 -14.74 15.72
C LEU A 695 5.01 -14.97 16.62
N ILE A 696 6.15 -14.43 16.21
CA ILE A 696 7.35 -14.34 17.02
C ILE A 696 7.44 -12.91 17.53
N ASP A 697 7.04 -12.69 18.77
CA ASP A 697 7.07 -11.36 19.38
C ASP A 697 8.49 -11.02 19.89
N ARG A 698 8.90 -9.78 19.62
CA ARG A 698 10.20 -9.22 20.03
C ARG A 698 9.98 -7.93 20.84
N PRO A 699 9.60 -8.02 22.12
CA PRO A 699 9.34 -6.83 22.92
C PRO A 699 10.51 -5.85 22.91
N GLY A 700 10.23 -4.59 22.62
CA GLY A 700 11.24 -3.52 22.51
C GLY A 700 11.99 -3.43 21.19
N ALA A 701 11.81 -4.38 20.28
CA ALA A 701 12.37 -4.26 18.93
C ALA A 701 11.57 -3.22 18.10
N PRO A 702 12.16 -2.68 17.02
CA PRO A 702 11.46 -1.75 16.13
C PRO A 702 10.14 -2.31 15.62
N LEU A 703 9.13 -1.43 15.46
CA LEU A 703 7.85 -1.77 14.86
C LEU A 703 8.03 -1.97 13.34
N LEU A 704 7.78 -3.18 12.84
CA LEU A 704 7.88 -3.48 11.41
C LEU A 704 6.49 -3.78 10.83
N GLY A 705 6.24 -3.27 9.62
CA GLY A 705 4.97 -3.54 8.93
C GLY A 705 4.93 -4.90 8.27
N VAL A 706 3.75 -5.54 8.27
CA VAL A 706 3.53 -6.92 7.78
C VAL A 706 2.62 -7.01 6.56
N ALA A 707 1.99 -5.90 6.15
CA ALA A 707 0.89 -5.92 5.18
C ALA A 707 1.25 -6.56 3.83
N GLU A 708 2.53 -6.58 3.47
CA GLU A 708 3.03 -7.06 2.18
C GLU A 708 4.07 -8.20 2.32
N ALA A 709 4.22 -8.79 3.50
CA ALA A 709 5.32 -9.70 3.78
C ALA A 709 5.07 -11.15 3.31
N ALA A 710 3.81 -11.59 3.25
CA ALA A 710 3.46 -12.98 2.95
C ALA A 710 3.39 -13.30 1.44
N GLN A 711 3.22 -12.30 0.57
CA GLN A 711 2.89 -12.52 -0.84
C GLN A 711 4.01 -13.22 -1.63
N GLY A 712 5.23 -12.79 -1.43
CA GLY A 712 6.39 -13.39 -2.11
C GLY A 712 6.66 -14.83 -1.65
N PRO A 713 6.81 -15.08 -0.33
CA PRO A 713 6.99 -16.43 0.19
C PRO A 713 5.86 -17.39 -0.20
N MET A 714 4.59 -16.93 -0.22
CA MET A 714 3.47 -17.77 -0.63
C MET A 714 3.57 -18.20 -2.08
N ALA A 715 3.94 -17.30 -2.98
CA ALA A 715 4.15 -17.64 -4.39
C ALA A 715 5.26 -18.69 -4.57
N GLY A 716 6.40 -18.52 -3.87
CA GLY A 716 7.50 -19.47 -3.87
C GLY A 716 7.11 -20.84 -3.36
N ALA A 717 6.43 -20.89 -2.19
CA ALA A 717 6.01 -22.15 -1.59
C ALA A 717 4.96 -22.89 -2.44
N LEU A 718 4.01 -22.19 -3.07
CA LEU A 718 3.06 -22.80 -4.00
C LEU A 718 3.75 -23.42 -5.22
N GLY A 719 4.70 -22.70 -5.83
CA GLY A 719 5.50 -23.23 -6.95
C GLY A 719 6.29 -24.45 -6.55
N ASN A 720 6.87 -24.47 -5.35
CA ASN A 720 7.62 -25.59 -4.79
C ASN A 720 6.70 -26.79 -4.51
N ALA A 721 5.52 -26.54 -3.91
CA ALA A 721 4.55 -27.61 -3.63
C ALA A 721 4.00 -28.24 -4.94
N LEU A 722 3.77 -27.45 -5.98
CA LEU A 722 3.37 -27.95 -7.29
C LEU A 722 4.45 -28.83 -7.92
N ALA A 723 5.72 -28.42 -7.83
CA ALA A 723 6.83 -29.21 -8.31
C ALA A 723 6.97 -30.55 -7.56
N ASP A 724 6.77 -30.54 -6.24
CA ASP A 724 6.79 -31.76 -5.42
C ASP A 724 5.61 -32.72 -5.73
N ALA A 725 4.39 -32.16 -5.96
CA ALA A 725 3.19 -32.96 -6.27
C ALA A 725 3.25 -33.61 -7.67
N THR A 726 3.87 -32.95 -8.63
CA THR A 726 3.75 -33.30 -10.06
C THR A 726 5.05 -33.84 -10.66
N GLY A 727 6.18 -33.59 -10.02
CA GLY A 727 7.52 -33.88 -10.54
C GLY A 727 7.97 -32.89 -11.64
N LYS A 728 7.16 -31.89 -11.98
CA LYS A 728 7.45 -30.85 -12.95
C LYS A 728 7.45 -29.47 -12.30
N ARG A 729 8.32 -28.55 -12.77
CA ARG A 729 8.33 -27.16 -12.33
C ARG A 729 7.84 -26.25 -13.44
N TRP A 730 6.99 -25.29 -13.07
CA TRP A 730 6.49 -24.24 -13.94
C TRP A 730 7.10 -22.90 -13.55
N PHE A 731 7.31 -22.06 -14.56
CA PHE A 731 8.05 -20.80 -14.43
C PHE A 731 7.21 -19.58 -14.82
N ASP A 732 6.03 -19.81 -15.39
CA ASP A 732 5.16 -18.77 -15.93
C ASP A 732 3.88 -18.66 -15.07
N LEU A 733 3.67 -17.50 -14.43
CA LEU A 733 2.47 -17.23 -13.65
C LEU A 733 1.31 -16.76 -14.55
N PRO A 734 0.07 -17.19 -14.31
CA PRO A 734 -0.41 -18.03 -13.22
C PRO A 734 -0.25 -19.53 -13.50
N LEU A 735 -0.21 -20.34 -12.41
CA LEU A 735 0.18 -21.75 -12.48
C LEU A 735 -0.97 -22.73 -12.70
N ALA A 736 -2.21 -22.44 -12.28
CA ALA A 736 -3.32 -23.39 -12.36
C ALA A 736 -3.86 -23.53 -13.79
N GLY A 737 -4.25 -24.75 -14.13
CA GLY A 737 -4.89 -25.03 -15.42
C GLY A 737 -4.57 -26.41 -15.99
N PRO A 738 -5.19 -26.76 -17.13
CA PRO A 738 -5.02 -28.09 -17.76
C PRO A 738 -3.57 -28.47 -18.08
N HIS A 739 -2.67 -27.49 -18.25
CA HIS A 739 -1.24 -27.74 -18.50
C HIS A 739 -0.53 -28.42 -17.32
N LEU A 740 -1.11 -28.43 -16.13
CA LEU A 740 -0.55 -29.15 -14.97
C LEU A 740 -0.64 -30.67 -15.09
N ILE A 741 -1.47 -31.16 -16.01
CA ILE A 741 -1.76 -32.58 -16.18
C ILE A 741 -1.24 -33.13 -17.52
N SER A 742 -0.66 -32.26 -18.37
CA SER A 742 -0.08 -32.62 -19.68
C SER A 742 1.36 -33.11 -19.60
#